data_c7b23f17635663f07f0ad784bd240fd2
#
_entry.id   c7b23f17635663f07f0ad784bd240fd2
#
_cell.length_a   1.000
_cell.length_b   1.000
_cell.length_c   1.000
_cell.angle_alpha   90.00
_cell.angle_beta   90.00
_cell.angle_gamma   90.00
#
_symmetry.space_group_name_H-M   'P 1'
#
loop_
_entity.id
_entity.type
_entity.pdbx_description
1 polymer ?
#
loop_
_entity_poly.entity_id
_entity_poly.type
_entity_poly.pdbx_seq_one_letter_code
_entity_poly.pdbx_strand_id
1 'polypeptide(L)'
;MPDYLLSINNQVLLCYFISKNSVSKSKGDKEMKSKKYGMMLAVLAAAGGVSVSAAPVPVYELKGLTVTATRQAETTKDVPANVQIVTEKEIKDRNVQNAAQAVALATGVHVDTTVEGSVNLRGYNSKNILVLVDGQQMNTAWNSTVDWNMIPVENIRKVEVVSGGQSALYGGRAVGGFINNMTKSAKENGVHGAVNLGYGSHNTVKQSYMASGRKDRLNWGIFYESKITDGWRSYLSSYAIKNSKGKNNFTGVDTSSLDTTADGKEYIIGDRGKKEVMSESYGFNLGYDFTEDRKLTYKFTHSNYTWKYTDPRSYLSAGFSKPSGVPASTFFGNRGWRVYDMHSLTYNDQKDKIHAHFGMTDYTKSGYITPDKTVKASRTFDGAGSKTSYPSKSWDFDLNKRWTAGSHTILFGGSYGKDRFDETIYKTVSDWKSWDSTVKGNKDDQWLGGKAKSWALYIQDKWKLSSRWAAYIGGRYDYYEKYGGYNYYRGKAPTRLESDSYHQFSPKLSASYALDNHTNLYLSFGKSFAPPLLYQLYRYAEPSYGGRYEPNPSLKPETTTNWELGIKKDMGKTKISADLFYARTKDYIDLVTIGKTAKGADIKTYKNVGEARTHGAELSVTHKFSSLWSVYANYTWQLGKVADADNGYAMGRDYEIPRHLFHSGVTYTNHPWTVNVDSMFVSARNEPGWKSGKFKSRDAYFLLNMDTAYAVNKNLSVQFSIYNILDREYYDQESASDKYYAGDGRTFTLSARYSF
;
A
#
# COMPACT_ATOMS: atom_id res chain seq x y z
N MET A 1 -31.97 -14.29 -34.40
CA MET A 1 -31.48 -14.67 -33.07
C MET A 1 -30.33 -15.69 -33.03
N PRO A 2 -29.84 -16.27 -34.13
CA PRO A 2 -28.63 -17.12 -34.11
C PRO A 2 -27.30 -16.38 -34.16
N ASP A 3 -27.23 -15.18 -34.71
CA ASP A 3 -25.93 -14.49 -34.96
C ASP A 3 -25.31 -13.77 -33.76
N TYR A 4 -26.07 -13.50 -32.70
CA TYR A 4 -25.59 -12.88 -31.48
C TYR A 4 -24.85 -13.84 -30.52
N LEU A 5 -25.13 -15.14 -30.60
CA LEU A 5 -24.49 -16.17 -29.77
C LEU A 5 -23.10 -16.57 -30.26
N LEU A 6 -22.82 -16.43 -31.56
CA LEU A 6 -21.50 -16.74 -32.13
C LEU A 6 -20.43 -15.69 -31.82
N SER A 7 -20.83 -14.41 -31.64
CA SER A 7 -19.92 -13.32 -31.25
C SER A 7 -19.46 -13.45 -29.78
N ILE A 8 -20.33 -13.87 -28.87
CA ILE A 8 -20.01 -14.05 -27.45
C ILE A 8 -19.09 -15.27 -27.25
N ASN A 9 -19.29 -16.34 -27.99
CA ASN A 9 -18.46 -17.55 -27.87
C ASN A 9 -16.99 -17.35 -28.29
N ASN A 10 -16.72 -16.52 -29.28
CA ASN A 10 -15.33 -16.26 -29.72
C ASN A 10 -14.56 -15.38 -28.70
N GLN A 11 -15.21 -14.47 -27.99
CA GLN A 11 -14.55 -13.66 -26.94
C GLN A 11 -14.31 -14.46 -25.66
N VAL A 12 -15.24 -15.34 -25.29
CA VAL A 12 -15.08 -16.25 -24.14
C VAL A 12 -14.00 -17.29 -24.42
N LEU A 13 -13.87 -17.76 -25.68
CA LEU A 13 -12.79 -18.66 -26.07
C LEU A 13 -11.41 -18.00 -25.98
N LEU A 14 -11.29 -16.71 -26.29
CA LEU A 14 -10.04 -15.95 -26.17
C LEU A 14 -9.62 -15.79 -24.71
N CYS A 15 -10.54 -15.50 -23.80
CA CYS A 15 -10.27 -15.47 -22.35
C CYS A 15 -9.88 -16.86 -21.80
N TYR A 16 -10.53 -17.92 -22.28
CA TYR A 16 -10.22 -19.29 -21.88
C TYR A 16 -8.86 -19.77 -22.39
N PHE A 17 -8.43 -19.37 -23.59
CA PHE A 17 -7.12 -19.68 -24.16
C PHE A 17 -5.99 -18.94 -23.43
N ILE A 18 -6.22 -17.70 -22.99
CA ILE A 18 -5.27 -16.90 -22.21
C ILE A 18 -5.08 -17.52 -20.82
N SER A 19 -6.15 -17.94 -20.15
CA SER A 19 -6.11 -18.58 -18.84
C SER A 19 -5.40 -19.95 -18.86
N LYS A 20 -5.64 -20.78 -19.86
CA LYS A 20 -5.05 -22.14 -19.94
C LYS A 20 -3.56 -22.15 -20.26
N ASN A 21 -3.03 -21.11 -20.93
CA ASN A 21 -1.61 -20.98 -21.24
C ASN A 21 -0.77 -20.39 -20.12
N SER A 22 -1.38 -19.81 -19.06
CA SER A 22 -0.66 -19.31 -17.89
C SER A 22 -0.33 -20.40 -16.85
N VAL A 23 -0.86 -21.62 -17.00
CA VAL A 23 -0.70 -22.74 -16.04
C VAL A 23 0.13 -23.88 -16.62
N SER A 24 1.12 -23.67 -17.46
CA SER A 24 2.06 -24.73 -17.85
C SER A 24 3.49 -24.47 -17.40
N LYS A 25 3.92 -25.34 -16.51
CA LYS A 25 5.26 -25.74 -16.09
C LYS A 25 6.46 -24.96 -16.63
N SER A 26 7.30 -24.52 -15.70
CA SER A 26 8.63 -23.93 -15.85
C SER A 26 9.48 -24.56 -16.97
N LYS A 27 9.56 -23.89 -18.09
CA LYS A 27 10.70 -23.91 -19.00
C LYS A 27 11.21 -22.49 -19.16
N GLY A 28 12.45 -22.32 -18.82
CA GLY A 28 13.35 -21.19 -18.87
C GLY A 28 12.91 -19.79 -19.33
N ASP A 29 13.58 -18.81 -18.78
CA ASP A 29 13.47 -17.34 -18.99
C ASP A 29 13.32 -16.85 -20.45
N LYS A 30 13.62 -17.67 -21.45
CA LYS A 30 13.41 -17.35 -22.87
C LYS A 30 11.93 -17.36 -23.28
N GLU A 31 11.11 -18.19 -22.66
CA GLU A 31 9.68 -18.30 -22.97
C GLU A 31 8.87 -17.12 -22.42
N MET A 32 9.31 -16.53 -21.32
CA MET A 32 8.68 -15.34 -20.75
C MET A 32 8.94 -14.08 -21.61
N LYS A 33 10.13 -13.95 -22.21
CA LYS A 33 10.43 -12.86 -23.17
C LYS A 33 9.62 -12.99 -24.45
N SER A 34 9.46 -14.20 -24.98
CA SER A 34 8.67 -14.48 -26.19
C SER A 34 7.17 -14.16 -26.00
N LYS A 35 6.60 -14.44 -24.82
CA LYS A 35 5.20 -14.11 -24.50
C LYS A 35 4.96 -12.60 -24.35
N LYS A 36 5.96 -11.82 -23.89
CA LYS A 36 5.88 -10.35 -23.84
C LYS A 36 5.58 -9.74 -25.22
N TYR A 37 6.24 -10.21 -26.26
CA TYR A 37 6.11 -9.66 -27.61
C TYR A 37 4.94 -10.24 -28.41
N GLY A 38 4.60 -11.50 -28.22
CA GLY A 38 3.47 -12.15 -28.89
C GLY A 38 2.11 -11.57 -28.48
N MET A 39 1.96 -11.20 -27.20
CA MET A 39 0.75 -10.59 -26.69
C MET A 39 0.55 -9.15 -27.18
N MET A 40 1.64 -8.39 -27.35
CA MET A 40 1.61 -7.00 -27.86
C MET A 40 1.14 -6.95 -29.33
N LEU A 41 1.55 -7.90 -30.17
CA LEU A 41 1.15 -8.00 -31.58
C LEU A 41 -0.31 -8.45 -31.77
N ALA A 42 -0.81 -9.37 -30.93
CA ALA A 42 -2.18 -9.86 -31.02
C ALA A 42 -3.24 -8.79 -30.67
N VAL A 43 -2.92 -7.87 -29.75
CA VAL A 43 -3.82 -6.81 -29.32
C VAL A 43 -3.89 -5.66 -30.34
N LEU A 44 -2.80 -5.34 -31.01
CA LEU A 44 -2.79 -4.35 -32.10
C LEU A 44 -3.62 -4.81 -33.30
N ALA A 45 -3.70 -6.12 -33.55
CA ALA A 45 -4.55 -6.69 -34.61
C ALA A 45 -6.03 -6.70 -34.25
N ALA A 46 -6.39 -6.85 -32.97
CA ALA A 46 -7.78 -6.87 -32.51
C ALA A 46 -8.44 -5.46 -32.43
N ALA A 47 -7.62 -4.41 -32.27
CA ALA A 47 -8.09 -3.02 -32.18
C ALA A 47 -8.52 -2.43 -33.54
N GLY A 48 -8.20 -3.09 -34.65
CA GLY A 48 -8.47 -2.59 -36.01
C GLY A 48 -9.88 -2.88 -36.55
N GLY A 49 -10.74 -3.60 -35.85
CA GLY A 49 -11.94 -4.20 -36.43
C GLY A 49 -13.32 -3.80 -35.87
N VAL A 50 -13.43 -2.91 -34.87
CA VAL A 50 -14.73 -2.61 -34.24
C VAL A 50 -15.11 -1.14 -34.41
N SER A 51 -15.96 -0.85 -35.37
CA SER A 51 -16.64 0.45 -35.48
C SER A 51 -17.88 0.47 -34.57
N VAL A 52 -17.71 0.90 -33.34
CA VAL A 52 -18.82 1.23 -32.42
C VAL A 52 -18.97 2.73 -32.36
N SER A 53 -20.13 3.22 -32.78
CA SER A 53 -20.49 4.63 -32.65
C SER A 53 -20.85 4.93 -31.20
N ALA A 54 -19.93 5.57 -30.47
CA ALA A 54 -20.18 5.98 -29.09
C ALA A 54 -20.36 7.50 -29.01
N ALA A 55 -21.38 7.94 -28.30
CA ALA A 55 -21.57 9.32 -27.93
C ALA A 55 -20.49 9.77 -26.90
N PRO A 56 -20.07 11.03 -26.88
CA PRO A 56 -19.11 11.50 -25.90
C PRO A 56 -19.68 11.37 -24.49
N VAL A 57 -18.98 10.65 -23.62
CA VAL A 57 -19.37 10.49 -22.22
C VAL A 57 -19.08 11.83 -21.50
N PRO A 58 -20.09 12.51 -20.93
CA PRO A 58 -19.84 13.68 -20.12
C PRO A 58 -19.10 13.25 -18.84
N VAL A 59 -17.89 13.79 -18.64
CA VAL A 59 -17.14 13.61 -17.39
C VAL A 59 -17.85 14.43 -16.31
N TYR A 60 -18.77 13.81 -15.58
CA TYR A 60 -19.31 14.40 -14.37
C TYR A 60 -18.24 14.40 -13.29
N GLU A 61 -17.59 15.54 -13.07
CA GLU A 61 -16.84 15.80 -11.84
C GLU A 61 -17.81 15.61 -10.67
N LEU A 62 -17.65 14.52 -9.92
CA LEU A 62 -18.33 14.34 -8.63
C LEU A 62 -17.74 15.41 -7.68
N LYS A 63 -18.42 16.54 -7.60
CA LYS A 63 -18.04 17.68 -6.75
C LYS A 63 -17.78 17.18 -5.33
N GLY A 64 -16.49 17.01 -4.96
CA GLY A 64 -16.01 16.92 -3.59
C GLY A 64 -16.82 16.12 -2.55
N LEU A 65 -17.57 15.09 -3.00
CA LEU A 65 -18.38 14.27 -2.09
C LEU A 65 -17.55 13.10 -1.57
N THR A 66 -17.37 13.04 -0.26
CA THR A 66 -16.88 11.86 0.46
C THR A 66 -18.05 11.05 0.98
N VAL A 67 -17.92 9.74 0.99
CA VAL A 67 -18.90 8.85 1.61
C VAL A 67 -18.30 8.15 2.82
N THR A 68 -16.97 8.04 2.86
CA THR A 68 -16.28 7.20 3.82
C THR A 68 -16.05 7.91 5.15
N ALA A 69 -15.71 9.19 5.15
CA ALA A 69 -15.28 9.89 6.39
C ALA A 69 -16.31 9.88 7.53
N THR A 70 -17.60 9.97 7.21
CA THR A 70 -18.69 9.99 8.19
C THR A 70 -19.73 8.88 7.96
N ARG A 71 -19.42 7.95 7.05
CA ARG A 71 -20.37 6.93 6.53
C ARG A 71 -21.65 7.55 5.95
N GLN A 72 -21.56 8.79 5.50
CA GLN A 72 -22.64 9.57 4.86
C GLN A 72 -22.05 10.32 3.66
N ALA A 73 -22.87 10.54 2.63
CA ALA A 73 -22.50 11.41 1.53
C ALA A 73 -22.48 12.87 1.99
N GLU A 74 -21.31 13.45 2.14
CA GLU A 74 -21.10 14.83 2.56
C GLU A 74 -20.05 15.50 1.68
N THR A 75 -20.09 16.83 1.58
CA THR A 75 -19.01 17.55 0.92
C THR A 75 -17.77 17.52 1.79
N THR A 76 -16.58 17.43 1.18
CA THR A 76 -15.32 17.41 1.93
C THR A 76 -15.15 18.66 2.81
N LYS A 77 -15.75 19.78 2.41
CA LYS A 77 -15.76 21.03 3.17
C LYS A 77 -16.49 20.88 4.51
N ASP A 78 -17.62 20.16 4.54
CA ASP A 78 -18.52 20.11 5.70
C ASP A 78 -18.12 19.02 6.73
N VAL A 79 -17.26 18.08 6.34
CA VAL A 79 -16.77 17.03 7.23
C VAL A 79 -15.70 17.58 8.19
N PRO A 80 -15.82 17.38 9.52
CA PRO A 80 -14.85 17.84 10.51
C PRO A 80 -13.65 16.87 10.62
N ALA A 81 -12.94 16.69 9.54
CA ALA A 81 -11.70 15.92 9.42
C ALA A 81 -10.96 16.34 8.14
N ASN A 82 -9.65 16.15 8.06
CA ASN A 82 -8.92 16.33 6.83
C ASN A 82 -9.27 15.18 5.86
N VAL A 83 -10.03 15.50 4.83
CA VAL A 83 -10.48 14.57 3.79
C VAL A 83 -10.01 15.06 2.45
N GLN A 84 -9.30 14.19 1.74
CA GLN A 84 -8.81 14.46 0.39
C GLN A 84 -9.31 13.39 -0.57
N ILE A 85 -9.59 13.81 -1.79
CA ILE A 85 -10.07 12.93 -2.86
C ILE A 85 -9.12 13.06 -4.02
N VAL A 86 -8.52 11.94 -4.41
CA VAL A 86 -7.80 11.81 -5.67
C VAL A 86 -8.76 11.22 -6.70
N THR A 87 -8.98 11.94 -7.77
CA THR A 87 -9.96 11.58 -8.80
C THR A 87 -9.38 10.66 -9.87
N GLU A 88 -10.23 9.93 -10.57
CA GLU A 88 -9.83 9.15 -11.76
C GLU A 88 -9.10 10.02 -12.80
N LYS A 89 -9.56 11.29 -12.97
CA LYS A 89 -8.91 12.22 -13.91
C LYS A 89 -7.46 12.51 -13.49
N GLU A 90 -7.20 12.79 -12.22
CA GLU A 90 -5.86 13.04 -11.72
C GLU A 90 -4.95 11.81 -11.85
N ILE A 91 -5.49 10.60 -11.60
CA ILE A 91 -4.77 9.34 -11.79
C ILE A 91 -4.37 9.15 -13.27
N LYS A 92 -5.31 9.41 -14.19
CA LYS A 92 -5.06 9.29 -15.63
C LYS A 92 -4.12 10.37 -16.16
N ASP A 93 -4.37 11.64 -15.82
CA ASP A 93 -3.59 12.76 -16.34
C ASP A 93 -2.11 12.68 -15.95
N ARG A 94 -1.80 12.05 -14.80
CA ARG A 94 -0.43 11.84 -14.29
C ARG A 94 0.13 10.45 -14.56
N ASN A 95 -0.55 9.66 -15.38
CA ASN A 95 -0.13 8.30 -15.76
C ASN A 95 0.37 7.46 -14.57
N VAL A 96 -0.37 7.53 -13.47
CA VAL A 96 -0.01 6.86 -12.20
C VAL A 96 0.20 5.37 -12.42
N GLN A 97 1.33 4.82 -11.95
CA GLN A 97 1.77 3.47 -12.27
C GLN A 97 1.33 2.39 -11.28
N ASN A 98 0.90 2.76 -10.07
CA ASN A 98 0.32 1.86 -9.06
C ASN A 98 -0.53 2.64 -8.05
N ALA A 99 -1.28 1.94 -7.22
CA ALA A 99 -2.19 2.57 -6.27
C ALA A 99 -1.47 3.39 -5.18
N ALA A 100 -0.22 3.07 -4.80
CA ALA A 100 0.55 3.87 -3.86
C ALA A 100 0.84 5.27 -4.42
N GLN A 101 1.22 5.37 -5.69
CA GLN A 101 1.43 6.66 -6.35
C GLN A 101 0.13 7.48 -6.46
N ALA A 102 -1.03 6.82 -6.62
CA ALA A 102 -2.31 7.52 -6.57
C ALA A 102 -2.54 8.17 -5.20
N VAL A 103 -2.26 7.44 -4.13
CA VAL A 103 -2.38 7.95 -2.75
C VAL A 103 -1.37 9.07 -2.47
N ALA A 104 -0.17 9.02 -3.07
CA ALA A 104 0.89 10.02 -2.89
C ALA A 104 0.48 11.44 -3.37
N LEU A 105 -0.57 11.56 -4.17
CA LEU A 105 -1.12 12.87 -4.57
C LEU A 105 -1.83 13.60 -3.42
N ALA A 106 -2.15 12.91 -2.33
CA ALA A 106 -2.77 13.52 -1.15
C ALA A 106 -1.72 14.13 -0.20
N THR A 107 -2.11 15.20 0.51
CA THR A 107 -1.27 15.87 1.52
C THR A 107 -1.05 14.95 2.73
N GLY A 108 0.08 15.06 3.40
CA GLY A 108 0.42 14.21 4.56
C GLY A 108 0.89 12.81 4.21
N VAL A 109 0.85 12.45 2.94
CA VAL A 109 1.27 11.14 2.44
C VAL A 109 2.71 11.16 1.98
N HIS A 110 3.51 10.23 2.48
CA HIS A 110 4.82 9.87 1.95
C HIS A 110 4.76 8.44 1.45
N VAL A 111 5.18 8.22 0.22
CA VAL A 111 5.35 6.88 -0.36
C VAL A 111 6.81 6.67 -0.57
N ASP A 112 7.38 5.64 0.05
CA ASP A 112 8.74 5.27 -0.26
C ASP A 112 8.79 4.76 -1.72
N THR A 113 9.87 5.06 -2.38
CA THR A 113 10.04 4.81 -3.80
C THR A 113 10.65 3.45 -4.09
N THR A 114 10.64 2.56 -3.11
CA THR A 114 10.97 1.15 -3.36
C THR A 114 9.96 0.53 -4.33
N VAL A 115 10.34 -0.54 -4.97
CA VAL A 115 9.50 -1.22 -5.98
C VAL A 115 8.13 -1.63 -5.43
N GLU A 116 8.02 -1.84 -4.10
CA GLU A 116 6.77 -2.21 -3.44
C GLU A 116 5.94 -0.98 -3.02
N GLY A 117 6.59 0.14 -2.73
CA GLY A 117 5.97 1.36 -2.23
C GLY A 117 5.29 1.16 -0.86
N SER A 118 5.88 1.66 0.21
CA SER A 118 5.19 1.74 1.50
C SER A 118 4.55 3.10 1.64
N VAL A 119 3.28 3.13 2.02
CA VAL A 119 2.54 4.36 2.23
C VAL A 119 2.56 4.72 3.71
N ASN A 120 2.97 5.94 4.00
CA ASN A 120 2.93 6.55 5.32
C ASN A 120 2.00 7.78 5.28
N LEU A 121 1.15 7.92 6.27
CA LEU A 121 0.24 9.04 6.45
C LEU A 121 0.53 9.71 7.79
N ARG A 122 0.98 10.95 7.80
CA ARG A 122 1.40 11.68 9.01
C ARG A 122 2.41 10.89 9.85
N GLY A 123 3.30 10.12 9.19
CA GLY A 123 4.28 9.25 9.85
C GLY A 123 3.78 7.90 10.33
N TYR A 124 2.50 7.62 10.23
CA TYR A 124 1.96 6.28 10.48
C TYR A 124 2.12 5.40 9.24
N ASN A 125 2.48 4.14 9.41
CA ASN A 125 2.58 3.13 8.36
C ASN A 125 1.34 2.20 8.33
N SER A 126 1.34 1.20 7.49
CA SER A 126 0.22 0.24 7.32
C SER A 126 -0.23 -0.48 8.61
N LYS A 127 0.61 -0.54 9.66
CA LYS A 127 0.20 -1.06 10.98
C LYS A 127 -0.91 -0.20 11.60
N ASN A 128 -0.86 1.10 11.37
CA ASN A 128 -1.68 2.12 12.01
C ASN A 128 -2.55 2.92 11.00
N ILE A 129 -2.57 2.48 9.74
CA ILE A 129 -3.45 3.01 8.69
C ILE A 129 -4.32 1.88 8.18
N LEU A 130 -5.63 2.09 8.17
CA LEU A 130 -6.57 1.15 7.56
C LEU A 130 -6.66 1.41 6.05
N VAL A 131 -6.35 0.41 5.24
CA VAL A 131 -6.44 0.49 3.77
C VAL A 131 -7.59 -0.37 3.28
N LEU A 132 -8.45 0.24 2.49
CA LEU A 132 -9.67 -0.37 1.98
C LEU A 132 -9.69 -0.36 0.45
N VAL A 133 -10.34 -1.35 -0.13
CA VAL A 133 -10.83 -1.35 -1.51
C VAL A 133 -12.34 -1.55 -1.46
N ASP A 134 -13.11 -0.54 -1.86
CA ASP A 134 -14.58 -0.53 -1.77
C ASP A 134 -15.13 -0.83 -0.36
N GLY A 135 -14.41 -0.46 0.68
CA GLY A 135 -14.76 -0.76 2.07
C GLY A 135 -14.18 -2.06 2.62
N GLN A 136 -13.65 -2.95 1.78
CA GLN A 136 -13.01 -4.20 2.16
C GLN A 136 -11.57 -3.97 2.63
N GLN A 137 -11.18 -4.50 3.80
CA GLN A 137 -9.83 -4.37 4.35
C GLN A 137 -8.79 -5.11 3.52
N MET A 138 -7.68 -4.41 3.21
CA MET A 138 -6.51 -4.94 2.49
C MET A 138 -5.32 -5.25 3.37
N ASN A 139 -5.29 -4.73 4.61
CA ASN A 139 -4.22 -5.02 5.56
C ASN A 139 -4.17 -6.51 5.88
N THR A 140 -3.03 -7.16 5.66
CA THR A 140 -2.89 -8.60 5.91
C THR A 140 -3.03 -8.94 7.39
N ALA A 141 -3.63 -10.09 7.70
CA ALA A 141 -3.77 -10.57 9.08
C ALA A 141 -2.40 -10.86 9.75
N TRP A 142 -1.36 -11.17 8.95
CA TRP A 142 -0.04 -11.51 9.45
C TRP A 142 0.67 -10.32 10.13
N ASN A 143 0.94 -9.27 9.36
CA ASN A 143 1.74 -8.12 9.81
C ASN A 143 1.18 -6.77 9.38
N SER A 144 -0.08 -6.75 8.93
CA SER A 144 -0.78 -5.53 8.45
C SER A 144 -0.17 -4.84 7.22
N THR A 145 0.71 -5.51 6.48
CA THR A 145 1.21 -4.94 5.22
C THR A 145 0.12 -4.86 4.17
N VAL A 146 0.28 -3.93 3.25
CA VAL A 146 -0.57 -3.75 2.07
C VAL A 146 0.29 -3.82 0.83
N ASP A 147 -0.10 -4.66 -0.12
CA ASP A 147 0.60 -4.79 -1.39
C ASP A 147 -0.03 -3.88 -2.44
N TRP A 148 0.50 -2.67 -2.54
CA TRP A 148 -0.04 -1.63 -3.42
C TRP A 148 0.02 -1.97 -4.90
N ASN A 149 0.96 -2.81 -5.32
CA ASN A 149 1.04 -3.31 -6.70
C ASN A 149 -0.04 -4.35 -7.03
N MET A 150 -0.79 -4.82 -6.04
CA MET A 150 -1.89 -5.76 -6.21
C MET A 150 -3.27 -5.07 -6.23
N ILE A 151 -3.33 -3.75 -6.04
CA ILE A 151 -4.54 -2.94 -6.19
C ILE A 151 -4.55 -2.40 -7.63
N PRO A 152 -5.50 -2.83 -8.49
CA PRO A 152 -5.53 -2.46 -9.90
C PRO A 152 -5.86 -0.97 -10.07
N VAL A 153 -4.83 -0.17 -10.40
CA VAL A 153 -4.94 1.30 -10.44
C VAL A 153 -5.85 1.80 -11.56
N GLU A 154 -5.89 1.10 -12.69
CA GLU A 154 -6.78 1.45 -13.81
C GLU A 154 -8.26 1.25 -13.48
N ASN A 155 -8.57 0.36 -12.51
CA ASN A 155 -9.93 0.14 -12.02
C ASN A 155 -10.35 1.12 -10.92
N ILE A 156 -9.45 2.02 -10.45
CA ILE A 156 -9.78 3.01 -9.44
C ILE A 156 -10.57 4.16 -10.07
N ARG A 157 -11.71 4.48 -9.48
CA ARG A 157 -12.53 5.66 -9.80
C ARG A 157 -12.13 6.88 -8.97
N LYS A 158 -11.85 6.68 -7.69
CA LYS A 158 -11.33 7.70 -6.78
C LYS A 158 -10.66 7.05 -5.57
N VAL A 159 -9.71 7.75 -4.98
CA VAL A 159 -9.14 7.43 -3.68
C VAL A 159 -9.62 8.46 -2.66
N GLU A 160 -10.18 8.02 -1.54
CA GLU A 160 -10.47 8.86 -0.39
C GLU A 160 -9.40 8.66 0.67
N VAL A 161 -8.69 9.72 1.03
CA VAL A 161 -7.70 9.75 2.13
C VAL A 161 -8.28 10.57 3.26
N VAL A 162 -8.45 9.95 4.42
CA VAL A 162 -8.94 10.61 5.63
C VAL A 162 -7.88 10.52 6.69
N SER A 163 -7.30 11.66 7.04
CA SER A 163 -6.25 11.75 8.06
C SER A 163 -6.81 11.82 9.47
N GLY A 164 -5.98 11.45 10.45
CA GLY A 164 -6.33 11.47 11.87
C GLY A 164 -7.15 10.27 12.34
N GLY A 165 -7.42 10.19 13.64
CA GLY A 165 -8.07 9.04 14.27
C GLY A 165 -9.51 8.80 13.83
N GLN A 166 -9.79 7.61 13.30
CA GLN A 166 -11.11 7.22 12.79
C GLN A 166 -11.67 5.93 13.42
N SER A 167 -11.06 5.46 14.52
CA SER A 167 -11.49 4.21 15.17
C SER A 167 -12.92 4.23 15.66
N ALA A 168 -13.51 5.40 15.95
CA ALA A 168 -14.91 5.54 16.37
C ALA A 168 -15.92 5.00 15.33
N LEU A 169 -15.55 4.91 14.05
CA LEU A 169 -16.40 4.34 12.99
C LEU A 169 -15.79 3.08 12.38
N TYR A 170 -14.46 2.99 12.29
CA TYR A 170 -13.76 1.95 11.53
C TYR A 170 -13.00 0.95 12.41
N GLY A 171 -12.96 1.16 13.75
CA GLY A 171 -12.30 0.23 14.67
C GLY A 171 -10.77 0.29 14.60
N GLY A 172 -10.14 -0.84 14.88
CA GLY A 172 -8.68 -0.94 14.97
C GLY A 172 -7.97 -0.59 13.67
N ARG A 173 -6.70 -0.10 13.80
CA ARG A 173 -5.79 0.33 12.73
C ARG A 173 -6.09 1.70 12.10
N ALA A 174 -7.28 2.27 12.26
CA ALA A 174 -7.60 3.62 11.78
C ALA A 174 -7.04 4.71 12.72
N VAL A 175 -5.75 4.66 13.05
CA VAL A 175 -5.05 5.53 14.00
C VAL A 175 -4.51 6.78 13.32
N GLY A 176 -3.69 6.63 12.28
CA GLY A 176 -3.21 7.72 11.43
C GLY A 176 -4.27 8.17 10.43
N GLY A 177 -5.27 7.34 10.21
CA GLY A 177 -6.35 7.55 9.26
C GLY A 177 -6.74 6.29 8.50
N PHE A 178 -7.46 6.48 7.41
CA PHE A 178 -7.71 5.40 6.46
C PHE A 178 -7.62 5.88 5.00
N ILE A 179 -7.43 4.93 4.11
CA ILE A 179 -7.36 5.12 2.66
C ILE A 179 -8.35 4.17 2.02
N ASN A 180 -9.33 4.69 1.27
CA ASN A 180 -10.32 3.87 0.57
C ASN A 180 -10.19 4.04 -0.94
N ASN A 181 -9.74 2.98 -1.62
CA ASN A 181 -9.66 2.90 -3.07
C ASN A 181 -11.01 2.44 -3.61
N MET A 182 -11.78 3.33 -4.21
CA MET A 182 -13.10 3.04 -4.74
C MET A 182 -13.03 2.67 -6.21
N THR A 183 -13.52 1.50 -6.57
CA THR A 183 -13.46 0.98 -7.95
C THR A 183 -14.57 1.49 -8.84
N LYS A 184 -14.39 1.31 -10.14
CA LYS A 184 -15.36 1.69 -11.19
C LYS A 184 -16.59 0.77 -11.18
N SER A 185 -17.72 1.33 -11.57
CA SER A 185 -18.96 0.61 -11.84
C SER A 185 -19.78 1.36 -12.88
N ALA A 186 -20.51 0.66 -13.72
CA ALA A 186 -21.39 1.28 -14.73
C ALA A 186 -22.53 2.06 -14.06
N LYS A 187 -22.71 3.31 -14.49
CA LYS A 187 -23.76 4.20 -13.98
C LYS A 187 -24.86 4.45 -15.02
N GLU A 188 -24.49 4.52 -16.29
CA GLU A 188 -25.37 4.85 -17.41
C GLU A 188 -25.70 3.57 -18.20
N ASN A 189 -26.86 3.58 -18.85
CA ASN A 189 -27.25 2.49 -19.76
C ASN A 189 -26.28 2.45 -20.95
N GLY A 190 -26.05 1.24 -21.45
CA GLY A 190 -25.09 0.99 -22.52
C GLY A 190 -23.88 0.19 -22.08
N VAL A 191 -22.95 0.00 -22.99
CA VAL A 191 -21.67 -0.68 -22.76
C VAL A 191 -20.54 0.31 -23.00
N HIS A 192 -19.62 0.37 -22.08
CA HIS A 192 -18.45 1.24 -22.11
C HIS A 192 -17.20 0.42 -21.82
N GLY A 193 -16.11 0.76 -22.45
CA GLY A 193 -14.85 0.07 -22.21
C GLY A 193 -13.62 0.93 -22.44
N ALA A 194 -12.48 0.39 -22.02
CA ALA A 194 -11.19 1.00 -22.27
C ALA A 194 -10.11 -0.07 -22.39
N VAL A 195 -9.19 0.16 -23.31
CA VAL A 195 -7.92 -0.56 -23.44
C VAL A 195 -6.81 0.44 -23.23
N ASN A 196 -5.86 0.13 -22.33
CA ASN A 196 -4.69 0.94 -22.11
C ASN A 196 -3.43 0.07 -22.26
N LEU A 197 -2.51 0.47 -23.13
CA LEU A 197 -1.26 -0.22 -23.40
C LEU A 197 -0.10 0.75 -23.18
N GLY A 198 0.89 0.35 -22.41
CA GLY A 198 2.05 1.17 -22.10
C GLY A 198 3.36 0.39 -22.22
N TYR A 199 4.40 1.08 -22.65
CA TYR A 199 5.78 0.60 -22.65
C TYR A 199 6.70 1.69 -22.08
N GLY A 200 7.69 1.29 -21.31
CA GLY A 200 8.58 2.25 -20.66
C GLY A 200 9.95 1.69 -20.29
N SER A 201 10.72 2.50 -19.59
CA SER A 201 12.03 2.17 -19.05
C SER A 201 12.00 0.83 -18.32
N HIS A 202 13.16 0.17 -18.24
CA HIS A 202 13.31 -1.17 -17.66
C HIS A 202 12.44 -2.25 -18.32
N ASN A 203 12.20 -2.12 -19.63
CA ASN A 203 11.32 -3.03 -20.39
C ASN A 203 9.94 -3.18 -19.73
N THR A 204 9.43 -2.10 -19.12
CA THR A 204 8.13 -2.11 -18.47
C THR A 204 7.03 -2.19 -19.51
N VAL A 205 6.20 -3.24 -19.43
CA VAL A 205 4.97 -3.41 -20.20
C VAL A 205 3.80 -3.31 -19.25
N LYS A 206 2.86 -2.42 -19.53
CA LYS A 206 1.59 -2.28 -18.82
C LYS A 206 0.44 -2.48 -19.78
N GLN A 207 -0.56 -3.22 -19.38
CA GLN A 207 -1.78 -3.42 -20.15
C GLN A 207 -2.98 -3.49 -19.23
N SER A 208 -4.08 -2.87 -19.66
CA SER A 208 -5.36 -3.01 -18.99
C SER A 208 -6.51 -3.07 -19.98
N TYR A 209 -7.50 -3.87 -19.64
CA TYR A 209 -8.73 -4.08 -20.40
C TYR A 209 -9.90 -3.95 -19.44
N MET A 210 -10.83 -3.10 -19.77
CA MET A 210 -12.01 -2.86 -18.94
C MET A 210 -13.24 -2.80 -19.82
N ALA A 211 -14.31 -3.43 -19.37
CA ALA A 211 -15.61 -3.25 -19.95
C ALA A 211 -16.65 -3.21 -18.83
N SER A 212 -17.62 -2.35 -18.96
CA SER A 212 -18.73 -2.25 -18.02
C SER A 212 -20.02 -1.90 -18.76
N GLY A 213 -21.14 -2.37 -18.25
CA GLY A 213 -22.42 -2.11 -18.86
C GLY A 213 -23.52 -2.01 -17.84
N ARG A 214 -24.57 -1.31 -18.23
CA ARG A 214 -25.83 -1.25 -17.50
C ARG A 214 -26.98 -1.46 -18.48
N LYS A 215 -27.91 -2.29 -18.07
CA LYS A 215 -29.21 -2.46 -18.73
C LYS A 215 -30.28 -2.54 -17.65
N ASP A 216 -31.17 -1.56 -17.65
CA ASP A 216 -32.23 -1.44 -16.65
C ASP A 216 -31.71 -1.50 -15.20
N ARG A 217 -32.04 -2.57 -14.48
CA ARG A 217 -31.69 -2.81 -13.09
C ARG A 217 -30.34 -3.53 -12.89
N LEU A 218 -29.79 -4.11 -13.96
CA LEU A 218 -28.55 -4.86 -13.92
C LEU A 218 -27.38 -3.97 -14.34
N ASN A 219 -26.33 -3.92 -13.54
CA ASN A 219 -25.04 -3.35 -13.92
C ASN A 219 -23.93 -4.38 -13.69
N TRP A 220 -22.94 -4.35 -14.56
CA TRP A 220 -21.80 -5.25 -14.53
C TRP A 220 -20.53 -4.53 -14.94
N GLY A 221 -19.41 -5.10 -14.56
CA GLY A 221 -18.09 -4.67 -15.01
C GLY A 221 -17.11 -5.82 -14.92
N ILE A 222 -16.16 -5.85 -15.84
CA ILE A 222 -15.03 -6.77 -15.86
C ILE A 222 -13.77 -5.95 -16.07
N PHE A 223 -12.65 -6.40 -15.50
CA PHE A 223 -11.36 -5.79 -15.71
C PHE A 223 -10.24 -6.83 -15.70
N TYR A 224 -9.18 -6.49 -16.41
CA TYR A 224 -7.88 -7.13 -16.35
C TYR A 224 -6.81 -6.05 -16.37
N GLU A 225 -5.81 -6.16 -15.52
CA GLU A 225 -4.64 -5.28 -15.49
C GLU A 225 -3.39 -6.11 -15.27
N SER A 226 -2.33 -5.82 -16.01
CA SER A 226 -1.03 -6.47 -15.79
C SER A 226 0.10 -5.48 -16.02
N LYS A 227 1.15 -5.62 -15.20
CA LYS A 227 2.40 -4.88 -15.30
C LYS A 227 3.57 -5.84 -15.15
N ILE A 228 4.51 -5.78 -16.08
CA ILE A 228 5.75 -6.55 -16.05
C ILE A 228 6.90 -5.57 -16.25
N THR A 229 7.92 -5.65 -15.39
CA THR A 229 9.11 -4.81 -15.49
C THR A 229 10.36 -5.59 -15.12
N ASP A 230 11.47 -5.31 -15.78
CA ASP A 230 12.78 -5.84 -15.36
C ASP A 230 13.30 -5.12 -14.10
N GLY A 231 12.68 -3.96 -13.74
CA GLY A 231 13.05 -3.16 -12.57
C GLY A 231 14.48 -2.61 -12.64
N TRP A 232 14.90 -1.99 -11.54
CA TRP A 232 16.21 -1.38 -11.43
C TRP A 232 17.00 -1.98 -10.26
N ARG A 233 18.26 -1.59 -10.09
CA ARG A 233 19.15 -2.01 -9.01
C ARG A 233 18.84 -1.24 -7.73
N SER A 234 17.72 -1.57 -7.12
CA SER A 234 17.21 -0.84 -5.95
C SER A 234 17.87 -1.23 -4.63
N TYR A 235 18.55 -2.39 -4.55
CA TYR A 235 19.05 -2.91 -3.29
C TYR A 235 20.58 -2.99 -3.28
N LEU A 236 21.20 -2.00 -2.65
CA LEU A 236 22.64 -1.88 -2.51
C LEU A 236 23.10 -2.46 -1.17
N SER A 237 24.30 -3.00 -1.14
CA SER A 237 24.94 -3.52 0.07
C SER A 237 26.22 -2.74 0.33
N SER A 238 26.41 -2.29 1.57
CA SER A 238 27.60 -1.56 1.98
C SER A 238 28.41 -2.32 3.01
N TYR A 239 29.66 -1.84 3.25
CA TYR A 239 30.55 -2.37 4.28
C TYR A 239 31.36 -1.24 4.90
N ALA A 240 31.49 -1.26 6.24
CA ALA A 240 32.16 -0.21 6.99
C ALA A 240 33.62 -0.05 6.56
N ILE A 241 34.07 1.19 6.32
CA ILE A 241 35.47 1.53 5.98
C ILE A 241 36.39 1.21 7.13
N LYS A 242 35.94 1.52 8.35
CA LYS A 242 36.71 1.22 9.58
C LYS A 242 35.94 0.25 10.47
N ASN A 243 36.65 -0.71 11.06
CA ASN A 243 36.08 -1.59 12.07
C ASN A 243 35.89 -0.88 13.43
N SER A 244 35.32 -1.57 14.43
CA SER A 244 35.10 -1.05 15.78
C SER A 244 36.35 -0.60 16.52
N LYS A 245 37.57 -1.04 16.08
CA LYS A 245 38.86 -0.66 16.59
C LYS A 245 39.54 0.45 15.77
N GLY A 246 38.83 1.07 14.82
CA GLY A 246 39.33 2.14 13.95
C GLY A 246 40.24 1.68 12.81
N LYS A 247 40.49 0.36 12.66
CA LYS A 247 41.35 -0.17 11.59
C LYS A 247 40.59 -0.18 10.25
N ASN A 248 41.24 0.25 9.18
CA ASN A 248 40.70 0.22 7.84
C ASN A 248 40.46 -1.24 7.35
N ASN A 249 39.22 -1.54 6.97
CA ASN A 249 38.80 -2.86 6.45
C ASN A 249 39.26 -3.10 5.00
N PHE A 250 39.60 -2.04 4.26
CA PHE A 250 39.94 -2.07 2.83
C PHE A 250 41.44 -1.89 2.56
N THR A 251 42.29 -2.20 3.53
CA THR A 251 43.77 -2.09 3.35
C THR A 251 44.21 -3.01 2.19
N GLY A 252 44.87 -2.44 1.18
CA GLY A 252 45.36 -3.17 0.00
C GLY A 252 44.31 -3.42 -1.07
N VAL A 253 43.13 -2.81 -0.97
CA VAL A 253 42.04 -2.87 -1.97
C VAL A 253 41.95 -1.55 -2.72
N ASP A 254 41.84 -1.59 -4.02
CA ASP A 254 41.47 -0.42 -4.81
C ASP A 254 39.99 -0.09 -4.56
N THR A 255 39.76 1.05 -3.92
CA THR A 255 38.42 1.58 -3.62
C THR A 255 38.06 2.80 -4.44
N SER A 256 38.86 3.16 -5.45
CA SER A 256 38.70 4.40 -6.24
C SER A 256 37.39 4.41 -7.03
N SER A 257 36.87 3.23 -7.37
CA SER A 257 35.61 3.06 -8.10
C SER A 257 34.40 2.77 -7.22
N LEU A 258 34.58 2.77 -5.89
CA LEU A 258 33.49 2.48 -4.95
C LEU A 258 32.82 3.76 -4.48
N ASP A 259 31.49 3.82 -4.62
CA ASP A 259 30.69 4.87 -4.01
C ASP A 259 30.65 4.70 -2.48
N THR A 260 30.58 5.82 -1.78
CA THR A 260 30.39 5.84 -0.33
C THR A 260 28.92 6.05 0.02
N THR A 261 28.53 5.59 1.21
CA THR A 261 27.28 5.99 1.83
C THR A 261 27.27 7.50 2.11
N ALA A 262 26.09 8.09 2.23
CA ALA A 262 25.93 9.54 2.42
C ALA A 262 26.71 10.10 3.63
N ASP A 263 26.92 9.28 4.68
CA ASP A 263 27.73 9.64 5.87
C ASP A 263 29.23 9.40 5.69
N GLY A 264 29.66 8.89 4.53
CA GLY A 264 31.06 8.62 4.19
C GLY A 264 31.74 7.51 5.01
N LYS A 265 30.97 6.70 5.75
CA LYS A 265 31.56 5.70 6.68
C LYS A 265 31.61 4.28 6.10
N GLU A 266 30.92 4.03 5.02
CA GLU A 266 30.85 2.72 4.39
C GLU A 266 31.05 2.86 2.88
N TYR A 267 31.65 1.84 2.26
CA TYR A 267 31.65 1.69 0.80
C TYR A 267 30.48 0.82 0.36
N ILE A 268 29.85 1.18 -0.77
CA ILE A 268 28.90 0.33 -1.45
C ILE A 268 29.68 -0.74 -2.20
N ILE A 269 29.53 -2.00 -1.81
CA ILE A 269 30.37 -3.11 -2.25
C ILE A 269 29.69 -4.07 -3.23
N GLY A 270 28.42 -3.89 -3.49
CA GLY A 270 27.65 -4.70 -4.43
C GLY A 270 26.15 -4.50 -4.31
N ASP A 271 25.43 -5.15 -5.19
CA ASP A 271 23.97 -5.06 -5.25
C ASP A 271 23.31 -6.43 -5.52
N ARG A 272 22.02 -6.54 -5.20
CA ARG A 272 21.21 -7.73 -5.47
C ARG A 272 20.80 -7.88 -6.94
N GLY A 273 21.14 -6.90 -7.76
CA GLY A 273 20.73 -6.81 -9.14
C GLY A 273 19.38 -6.14 -9.33
N LYS A 274 18.81 -6.33 -10.48
CA LYS A 274 17.51 -5.77 -10.84
C LYS A 274 16.39 -6.51 -10.10
N LYS A 275 15.43 -5.76 -9.58
CA LYS A 275 14.23 -6.33 -8.97
C LYS A 275 13.11 -6.42 -10.01
N GLU A 276 13.09 -7.55 -10.73
CA GLU A 276 12.00 -7.83 -11.66
C GLU A 276 10.68 -8.04 -10.92
N VAL A 277 9.61 -7.46 -11.46
CA VAL A 277 8.26 -7.53 -10.90
C VAL A 277 7.24 -7.89 -11.97
N MET A 278 6.31 -8.75 -11.62
CA MET A 278 5.09 -8.99 -12.36
C MET A 278 3.90 -8.85 -11.41
N SER A 279 2.94 -8.01 -11.79
CA SER A 279 1.62 -7.95 -11.17
C SER A 279 0.55 -8.24 -12.21
N GLU A 280 -0.47 -8.98 -11.81
CA GLU A 280 -1.63 -9.31 -12.62
C GLU A 280 -2.86 -9.28 -11.73
N SER A 281 -3.90 -8.57 -12.16
CA SER A 281 -5.16 -8.50 -11.44
C SER A 281 -6.31 -8.60 -12.42
N TYR A 282 -7.34 -9.36 -12.07
CA TYR A 282 -8.57 -9.44 -12.82
C TYR A 282 -9.77 -9.61 -11.89
N GLY A 283 -10.92 -9.23 -12.38
CA GLY A 283 -12.11 -9.38 -11.58
C GLY A 283 -13.36 -8.89 -12.29
N PHE A 284 -14.45 -8.94 -11.54
CA PHE A 284 -15.73 -8.46 -12.02
C PHE A 284 -16.55 -7.86 -10.88
N ASN A 285 -17.49 -7.04 -11.25
CA ASN A 285 -18.56 -6.59 -10.38
C ASN A 285 -19.91 -6.87 -11.02
N LEU A 286 -20.90 -7.17 -10.18
CA LEU A 286 -22.28 -7.42 -10.57
C LEU A 286 -23.19 -6.70 -9.59
N GLY A 287 -24.02 -5.79 -10.08
CA GLY A 287 -24.94 -5.03 -9.26
C GLY A 287 -26.38 -5.16 -9.77
N TYR A 288 -27.30 -5.29 -8.85
CA TYR A 288 -28.74 -5.33 -9.14
C TYR A 288 -29.48 -4.28 -8.33
N ASP A 289 -30.21 -3.42 -8.99
CA ASP A 289 -31.03 -2.37 -8.40
C ASP A 289 -32.48 -2.91 -8.24
N PHE A 290 -32.86 -3.32 -7.02
CA PHE A 290 -34.20 -3.78 -6.72
C PHE A 290 -35.23 -2.66 -6.95
N THR A 291 -34.83 -1.44 -6.56
CA THR A 291 -35.51 -0.17 -6.80
C THR A 291 -34.45 0.90 -7.07
N GLU A 292 -34.87 2.14 -7.35
CA GLU A 292 -33.94 3.27 -7.51
C GLU A 292 -33.09 3.49 -6.23
N ASP A 293 -33.63 3.17 -5.05
CA ASP A 293 -33.01 3.36 -3.75
C ASP A 293 -32.29 2.13 -3.19
N ARG A 294 -32.55 0.92 -3.71
CA ARG A 294 -32.09 -0.34 -3.13
C ARG A 294 -31.22 -1.10 -4.11
N LYS A 295 -29.97 -1.34 -3.71
CA LYS A 295 -28.96 -1.96 -4.55
C LYS A 295 -28.19 -3.02 -3.82
N LEU A 296 -27.98 -4.18 -4.47
CA LEU A 296 -27.02 -5.20 -4.07
C LEU A 296 -25.86 -5.21 -5.07
N THR A 297 -24.64 -5.24 -4.58
CA THR A 297 -23.44 -5.31 -5.43
C THR A 297 -22.50 -6.40 -4.90
N TYR A 298 -22.11 -7.31 -5.79
CA TYR A 298 -21.04 -8.27 -5.54
C TYR A 298 -19.82 -7.89 -6.37
N LYS A 299 -18.63 -8.00 -5.77
CA LYS A 299 -17.35 -7.77 -6.44
C LYS A 299 -16.38 -8.91 -6.13
N PHE A 300 -15.66 -9.31 -7.14
CA PHE A 300 -14.56 -10.26 -7.06
C PHE A 300 -13.29 -9.66 -7.65
N THR A 301 -12.17 -9.85 -6.98
CA THR A 301 -10.84 -9.51 -7.49
C THR A 301 -9.87 -10.63 -7.16
N HIS A 302 -9.22 -11.17 -8.19
CA HIS A 302 -8.02 -11.97 -8.06
C HIS A 302 -6.80 -11.12 -8.36
N SER A 303 -5.74 -11.25 -7.57
CA SER A 303 -4.49 -10.56 -7.84
C SER A 303 -3.29 -11.46 -7.53
N ASN A 304 -2.32 -11.43 -8.43
CA ASN A 304 -1.07 -12.15 -8.34
C ASN A 304 0.11 -11.17 -8.48
N TYR A 305 1.03 -11.23 -7.54
CA TYR A 305 2.24 -10.41 -7.52
C TYR A 305 3.46 -11.28 -7.30
N THR A 306 4.44 -11.18 -8.19
CA THR A 306 5.69 -11.90 -8.06
C THR A 306 6.88 -10.96 -8.22
N TRP A 307 7.95 -11.24 -7.49
CA TRP A 307 9.21 -10.51 -7.64
C TRP A 307 10.39 -11.49 -7.61
N LYS A 308 11.49 -11.09 -8.25
CA LYS A 308 12.79 -11.77 -8.15
C LYS A 308 13.92 -10.77 -8.36
N TYR A 309 15.06 -11.04 -7.76
CA TYR A 309 16.29 -10.32 -8.06
C TYR A 309 17.08 -11.08 -9.12
N THR A 310 17.63 -10.36 -10.10
CA THR A 310 18.41 -10.92 -11.21
C THR A 310 19.69 -10.12 -11.43
N ASP A 311 20.74 -10.77 -11.90
CA ASP A 311 22.02 -10.15 -12.24
C ASP A 311 22.67 -9.37 -11.05
N PRO A 312 22.90 -10.02 -9.89
CA PRO A 312 23.62 -9.39 -8.76
C PRO A 312 25.06 -9.07 -9.16
N ARG A 313 25.60 -8.01 -8.59
CA ARG A 313 26.99 -7.56 -8.85
C ARG A 313 27.79 -7.43 -7.58
N SER A 314 29.07 -7.78 -7.66
CA SER A 314 30.09 -7.36 -6.72
C SER A 314 30.89 -6.23 -7.36
N TYR A 315 31.12 -5.17 -6.61
CA TYR A 315 31.99 -4.05 -7.02
C TYR A 315 33.42 -4.20 -6.52
N LEU A 316 33.68 -5.23 -5.72
CA LEU A 316 35.01 -5.54 -5.22
C LEU A 316 35.77 -6.43 -6.20
N SER A 317 37.00 -6.05 -6.53
CA SER A 317 37.94 -6.87 -7.28
C SER A 317 38.32 -8.14 -6.54
N ALA A 318 38.74 -9.19 -7.25
CA ALA A 318 39.29 -10.39 -6.65
C ALA A 318 40.50 -10.06 -5.80
N GLY A 319 40.57 -10.59 -4.55
CA GLY A 319 41.69 -10.36 -3.64
C GLY A 319 41.37 -9.62 -2.35
N PHE A 320 40.17 -9.09 -2.20
CA PHE A 320 39.70 -8.48 -0.94
C PHE A 320 39.58 -9.54 0.16
N SER A 321 40.33 -9.41 1.26
CA SER A 321 40.48 -10.50 2.24
C SER A 321 39.39 -10.60 3.31
N LYS A 322 38.54 -9.57 3.50
CA LYS A 322 37.32 -9.67 4.33
C LYS A 322 36.37 -8.50 4.03
N PRO A 323 35.34 -8.73 3.29
CA PRO A 323 34.90 -10.01 2.68
C PRO A 323 35.79 -10.39 1.50
N SER A 324 36.72 -11.33 1.68
CA SER A 324 37.71 -11.74 0.68
C SER A 324 37.03 -12.18 -0.61
N GLY A 325 37.37 -11.52 -1.71
CA GLY A 325 36.86 -11.82 -3.03
C GLY A 325 35.35 -12.05 -3.02
N VAL A 326 34.55 -11.04 -2.63
CA VAL A 326 33.10 -11.20 -2.49
C VAL A 326 32.50 -11.51 -3.86
N PRO A 327 32.17 -12.79 -4.17
CA PRO A 327 31.57 -13.11 -5.46
C PRO A 327 30.16 -12.53 -5.55
N ALA A 328 29.67 -12.26 -6.77
CA ALA A 328 28.31 -11.78 -7.01
C ALA A 328 27.22 -12.64 -6.32
N SER A 329 27.49 -13.95 -6.14
CA SER A 329 26.60 -14.88 -5.42
C SER A 329 26.37 -14.50 -3.94
N THR A 330 27.23 -13.69 -3.33
CA THR A 330 27.03 -13.16 -1.98
C THR A 330 25.81 -12.24 -1.92
N PHE A 331 25.50 -11.58 -3.03
CA PHE A 331 24.41 -10.63 -3.14
C PHE A 331 23.11 -11.22 -3.68
N PHE A 332 23.01 -12.54 -3.87
CA PHE A 332 21.75 -13.15 -4.29
C PHE A 332 20.58 -12.69 -3.43
N GLY A 333 19.57 -12.12 -4.09
CA GLY A 333 18.31 -11.72 -3.49
C GLY A 333 17.33 -12.89 -3.41
N ASN A 334 16.26 -12.70 -2.65
CA ASN A 334 15.13 -13.60 -2.61
C ASN A 334 14.23 -13.40 -3.85
N ARG A 335 13.29 -14.32 -4.00
CA ARG A 335 12.13 -14.19 -4.88
C ARG A 335 10.88 -14.51 -4.08
N GLY A 336 9.76 -13.95 -4.47
CA GLY A 336 8.54 -14.17 -3.72
C GLY A 336 7.28 -14.11 -4.55
N TRP A 337 6.20 -14.53 -3.91
CA TRP A 337 4.86 -14.62 -4.49
C TRP A 337 3.83 -14.15 -3.48
N ARG A 338 2.82 -13.45 -3.97
CA ARG A 338 1.60 -13.13 -3.26
C ARG A 338 0.42 -13.27 -4.20
N VAL A 339 -0.57 -14.01 -3.75
CA VAL A 339 -1.81 -14.22 -4.48
C VAL A 339 -2.94 -14.04 -3.50
N TYR A 340 -3.91 -13.20 -3.84
CA TYR A 340 -5.13 -13.10 -3.05
C TYR A 340 -6.38 -13.19 -3.93
N ASP A 341 -7.45 -13.69 -3.29
CA ASP A 341 -8.83 -13.59 -3.75
C ASP A 341 -9.60 -12.68 -2.79
N MET A 342 -10.25 -11.66 -3.34
CA MET A 342 -11.09 -10.74 -2.59
C MET A 342 -12.54 -10.86 -3.05
N HIS A 343 -13.44 -11.01 -2.09
CA HIS A 343 -14.88 -11.04 -2.31
C HIS A 343 -15.54 -9.95 -1.48
N SER A 344 -16.47 -9.24 -2.05
CA SER A 344 -17.20 -8.18 -1.38
C SER A 344 -18.68 -8.22 -1.82
N LEU A 345 -19.59 -8.26 -0.85
CA LEU A 345 -21.04 -8.18 -1.06
C LEU A 345 -21.56 -6.99 -0.27
N THR A 346 -22.16 -6.02 -0.98
CA THR A 346 -22.63 -4.77 -0.37
C THR A 346 -24.10 -4.54 -0.72
N TYR A 347 -24.94 -4.35 0.29
CA TYR A 347 -26.32 -3.91 0.16
C TYR A 347 -26.44 -2.45 0.62
N ASN A 348 -27.03 -1.62 -0.21
CA ASN A 348 -27.33 -0.22 0.09
C ASN A 348 -28.82 0.04 -0.09
N ASP A 349 -29.46 0.57 0.93
CA ASP A 349 -30.82 1.07 0.90
C ASP A 349 -30.84 2.56 1.22
N GLN A 350 -31.05 3.39 0.21
CA GLN A 350 -31.06 4.85 0.37
C GLN A 350 -32.39 5.35 0.96
N LYS A 351 -33.47 4.58 0.81
CA LYS A 351 -34.78 4.91 1.41
C LYS A 351 -34.78 4.69 2.91
N ASP A 352 -34.46 3.47 3.34
CA ASP A 352 -34.43 3.11 4.77
C ASP A 352 -33.09 3.40 5.44
N LYS A 353 -32.13 3.96 4.66
CA LYS A 353 -30.79 4.36 5.11
C LYS A 353 -30.02 3.21 5.77
N ILE A 354 -30.11 2.02 5.19
CA ILE A 354 -29.42 0.82 5.64
C ILE A 354 -28.22 0.55 4.72
N HIS A 355 -27.10 0.22 5.33
CA HIS A 355 -25.91 -0.28 4.65
C HIS A 355 -25.45 -1.57 5.31
N ALA A 356 -25.25 -2.62 4.51
CA ALA A 356 -24.66 -3.87 4.94
C ALA A 356 -23.49 -4.24 4.01
N HIS A 357 -22.40 -4.67 4.58
CA HIS A 357 -21.21 -5.11 3.87
C HIS A 357 -20.72 -6.44 4.45
N PHE A 358 -20.41 -7.38 3.58
CA PHE A 358 -19.66 -8.60 3.90
C PHE A 358 -18.45 -8.70 2.99
N GLY A 359 -17.30 -8.96 3.57
CA GLY A 359 -16.05 -9.06 2.85
C GLY A 359 -15.20 -10.25 3.27
N MET A 360 -14.37 -10.71 2.33
CA MET A 360 -13.36 -11.72 2.54
C MET A 360 -12.14 -11.43 1.70
N THR A 361 -10.97 -11.44 2.31
CA THR A 361 -9.68 -11.38 1.63
C THR A 361 -8.85 -12.60 2.00
N ASP A 362 -8.50 -13.42 1.02
CA ASP A 362 -7.80 -14.68 1.19
C ASP A 362 -6.45 -14.65 0.47
N TYR A 363 -5.35 -14.44 1.21
CA TYR A 363 -4.00 -14.56 0.70
C TYR A 363 -3.59 -16.04 0.64
N THR A 364 -3.95 -16.71 -0.44
CA THR A 364 -3.77 -18.15 -0.67
C THR A 364 -2.30 -18.54 -0.85
N LYS A 365 -1.49 -17.68 -1.50
CA LYS A 365 -0.04 -17.80 -1.64
C LYS A 365 0.60 -16.50 -1.15
N SER A 366 1.40 -16.59 -0.10
CA SER A 366 2.15 -15.43 0.38
C SER A 366 3.47 -15.92 0.96
N GLY A 367 4.58 -15.37 0.46
CA GLY A 367 5.89 -15.80 0.95
C GLY A 367 7.03 -15.54 -0.02
N TYR A 368 8.19 -16.04 0.35
CA TYR A 368 9.41 -15.90 -0.43
C TYR A 368 10.33 -17.11 -0.29
N ILE A 369 11.24 -17.27 -1.23
CA ILE A 369 12.32 -18.25 -1.19
C ILE A 369 13.65 -17.52 -1.28
N THR A 370 14.58 -17.88 -0.39
CA THR A 370 15.94 -17.36 -0.39
C THR A 370 16.89 -18.48 -0.78
N PRO A 371 17.87 -18.23 -1.68
CA PRO A 371 18.87 -19.24 -2.04
C PRO A 371 19.73 -19.61 -0.83
N ASP A 372 20.09 -20.90 -0.72
CA ASP A 372 21.06 -21.35 0.26
C ASP A 372 22.47 -21.01 -0.23
N LYS A 373 23.03 -19.94 0.28
CA LYS A 373 24.35 -19.43 -0.07
C LYS A 373 25.51 -20.33 0.39
N THR A 374 25.26 -21.29 1.26
CA THR A 374 26.25 -22.25 1.75
C THR A 374 26.46 -23.40 0.77
N VAL A 375 25.47 -23.71 -0.05
CA VAL A 375 25.53 -24.77 -1.06
C VAL A 375 26.15 -24.25 -2.35
N LYS A 376 27.21 -24.90 -2.83
CA LYS A 376 27.94 -24.49 -4.04
C LYS A 376 27.03 -24.34 -5.27
N ALA A 377 26.05 -25.24 -5.45
CA ALA A 377 25.08 -25.20 -6.54
C ALA A 377 24.15 -23.98 -6.48
N SER A 378 23.81 -23.48 -5.29
CA SER A 378 22.95 -22.30 -5.13
C SER A 378 23.62 -20.99 -5.53
N ARG A 379 24.96 -20.98 -5.63
CA ARG A 379 25.74 -19.82 -6.09
C ARG A 379 25.61 -19.57 -7.60
N THR A 380 24.95 -20.45 -8.33
CA THR A 380 24.74 -20.37 -9.77
C THR A 380 23.30 -20.10 -10.18
N PHE A 381 22.47 -19.55 -9.30
CA PHE A 381 21.02 -19.37 -9.48
C PHE A 381 20.21 -20.67 -9.58
N ASP A 382 20.80 -21.83 -9.31
CA ASP A 382 20.14 -23.12 -9.24
C ASP A 382 20.31 -23.75 -7.86
N GLY A 383 19.51 -24.77 -7.55
CA GLY A 383 19.69 -25.59 -6.37
C GLY A 383 18.89 -25.16 -5.15
N ALA A 384 19.38 -25.56 -4.00
CA ALA A 384 18.64 -25.52 -2.73
C ALA A 384 18.41 -24.10 -2.20
N GLY A 385 17.34 -23.96 -1.44
CA GLY A 385 16.98 -22.73 -0.76
C GLY A 385 16.17 -22.94 0.50
N SER A 386 15.78 -21.85 1.14
CA SER A 386 14.86 -21.80 2.27
C SER A 386 13.60 -21.07 1.87
N LYS A 387 12.44 -21.65 2.10
CA LYS A 387 11.11 -21.10 1.78
C LYS A 387 10.38 -20.68 3.04
N THR A 388 9.89 -19.42 3.05
CA THR A 388 8.96 -18.92 4.06
C THR A 388 7.60 -18.74 3.40
N SER A 389 6.56 -19.37 3.93
CA SER A 389 5.17 -19.27 3.48
C SER A 389 4.33 -18.71 4.62
N TYR A 390 3.52 -17.67 4.38
CA TYR A 390 2.67 -17.03 5.39
C TYR A 390 1.28 -16.65 4.83
N PRO A 391 0.47 -17.65 4.41
CA PRO A 391 -0.90 -17.40 3.99
C PRO A 391 -1.70 -16.78 5.12
N SER A 392 -2.67 -15.95 4.76
CA SER A 392 -3.55 -15.30 5.73
C SER A 392 -4.93 -15.07 5.15
N LYS A 393 -5.95 -15.01 6.03
CA LYS A 393 -7.33 -14.83 5.62
C LYS A 393 -8.07 -13.94 6.61
N SER A 394 -8.83 -12.99 6.05
CA SER A 394 -9.66 -12.06 6.80
C SER A 394 -11.10 -12.12 6.32
N TRP A 395 -12.04 -12.02 7.24
CA TRP A 395 -13.47 -11.80 6.98
C TRP A 395 -13.92 -10.59 7.79
N ASP A 396 -14.83 -9.84 7.21
CA ASP A 396 -15.48 -8.75 7.90
C ASP A 396 -16.95 -8.65 7.51
N PHE A 397 -17.74 -8.19 8.45
CA PHE A 397 -19.14 -7.88 8.28
C PHE A 397 -19.43 -6.56 8.99
N ASP A 398 -20.17 -5.68 8.35
CA ASP A 398 -20.62 -4.40 8.89
C ASP A 398 -22.10 -4.19 8.52
N LEU A 399 -22.91 -3.80 9.50
CA LEU A 399 -24.30 -3.42 9.30
C LEU A 399 -24.55 -2.11 10.03
N ASN A 400 -25.13 -1.13 9.34
CA ASN A 400 -25.52 0.11 9.95
C ASN A 400 -26.82 0.67 9.39
N LYS A 401 -27.48 1.47 10.21
CA LYS A 401 -28.67 2.22 9.84
C LYS A 401 -28.54 3.66 10.31
N ARG A 402 -29.06 4.54 9.49
CA ARG A 402 -29.12 5.98 9.79
C ARG A 402 -30.55 6.45 9.78
N TRP A 403 -30.90 7.34 10.69
CA TRP A 403 -32.18 8.04 10.73
C TRP A 403 -32.01 9.49 11.12
N THR A 404 -32.95 10.33 10.72
CA THR A 404 -32.95 11.76 11.02
C THR A 404 -34.15 12.09 11.91
N ALA A 405 -33.93 12.80 13.00
CA ALA A 405 -34.95 13.26 13.95
C ALA A 405 -34.68 14.73 14.27
N GLY A 406 -35.45 15.63 13.69
CA GLY A 406 -35.24 17.07 13.83
C GLY A 406 -33.86 17.50 13.35
N SER A 407 -33.06 18.08 14.23
CA SER A 407 -31.70 18.55 13.97
C SER A 407 -30.65 17.44 14.07
N HIS A 408 -31.02 16.21 14.44
CA HIS A 408 -30.14 15.08 14.67
C HIS A 408 -30.13 14.13 13.47
N THR A 409 -28.95 13.65 13.09
CA THR A 409 -28.76 12.54 12.16
C THR A 409 -27.92 11.47 12.83
N ILE A 410 -28.59 10.42 13.27
CA ILE A 410 -28.01 9.36 14.09
C ILE A 410 -27.67 8.18 13.19
N LEU A 411 -26.41 7.72 13.26
CA LEU A 411 -25.91 6.49 12.69
C LEU A 411 -25.67 5.50 13.82
N PHE A 412 -26.23 4.31 13.72
CA PHE A 412 -25.95 3.18 14.61
C PHE A 412 -25.59 1.96 13.80
N GLY A 413 -24.60 1.19 14.27
CA GLY A 413 -24.18 -0.01 13.57
C GLY A 413 -23.39 -0.97 14.42
N GLY A 414 -23.14 -2.14 13.84
CA GLY A 414 -22.31 -3.19 14.40
C GLY A 414 -21.39 -3.79 13.35
N SER A 415 -20.26 -4.30 13.79
CA SER A 415 -19.33 -5.01 12.92
C SER A 415 -18.78 -6.25 13.57
N TYR A 416 -18.38 -7.21 12.74
CA TYR A 416 -17.68 -8.43 13.11
C TYR A 416 -16.47 -8.63 12.19
N GLY A 417 -15.33 -9.01 12.75
CA GLY A 417 -14.12 -9.32 12.01
C GLY A 417 -13.49 -10.62 12.50
N LYS A 418 -12.82 -11.33 11.61
CA LYS A 418 -12.05 -12.54 11.93
C LYS A 418 -10.82 -12.63 11.05
N ASP A 419 -9.67 -12.75 11.70
CA ASP A 419 -8.36 -12.88 11.07
C ASP A 419 -7.75 -14.26 11.40
N ARG A 420 -7.05 -14.83 10.42
CA ARG A 420 -6.22 -16.02 10.58
C ARG A 420 -4.93 -15.83 9.80
N PHE A 421 -3.83 -16.28 10.41
CA PHE A 421 -2.58 -16.43 9.67
C PHE A 421 -1.86 -17.72 10.09
N ASP A 422 -1.09 -18.27 9.16
CA ASP A 422 -0.22 -19.43 9.37
C ASP A 422 1.13 -19.12 8.70
N GLU A 423 2.26 -19.31 9.39
CA GLU A 423 3.60 -19.17 8.82
C GLU A 423 4.33 -20.51 8.92
N THR A 424 4.95 -20.91 7.83
CA THR A 424 5.77 -22.13 7.78
C THR A 424 7.10 -21.79 7.10
N ILE A 425 8.19 -22.21 7.74
CA ILE A 425 9.54 -22.11 7.20
C ILE A 425 10.04 -23.51 6.87
N TYR A 426 10.37 -23.74 5.61
CA TYR A 426 11.03 -24.91 5.09
C TYR A 426 12.50 -24.59 4.87
N LYS A 427 13.40 -25.14 5.68
CA LYS A 427 14.82 -24.81 5.65
C LYS A 427 15.49 -25.22 4.36
N THR A 428 15.09 -26.37 3.79
CA THR A 428 15.68 -26.88 2.56
C THR A 428 14.62 -27.23 1.55
N VAL A 429 14.58 -26.46 0.46
CA VAL A 429 13.81 -26.76 -0.74
C VAL A 429 14.77 -27.11 -1.89
N SER A 430 14.32 -27.93 -2.83
CA SER A 430 15.16 -28.47 -3.92
C SER A 430 15.58 -27.42 -4.93
N ASP A 431 14.70 -26.47 -5.22
CA ASP A 431 14.92 -25.39 -6.19
C ASP A 431 14.35 -24.09 -5.66
N TRP A 432 15.21 -23.15 -5.34
CA TRP A 432 14.80 -21.85 -4.81
C TRP A 432 14.13 -20.94 -5.86
N LYS A 433 14.16 -21.32 -7.14
CA LYS A 433 13.47 -20.58 -8.21
C LYS A 433 11.99 -20.94 -8.31
N SER A 434 11.56 -22.07 -7.75
CA SER A 434 10.19 -22.56 -7.85
C SER A 434 9.47 -22.53 -6.51
N TRP A 435 8.28 -21.93 -6.49
CA TRP A 435 7.40 -21.98 -5.32
C TRP A 435 6.99 -23.41 -4.95
N ASP A 436 6.79 -24.25 -5.96
CA ASP A 436 6.31 -25.61 -5.80
C ASP A 436 7.46 -26.64 -5.70
N SER A 437 8.68 -26.16 -5.38
CA SER A 437 9.85 -27.02 -5.23
C SER A 437 9.67 -28.05 -4.12
N THR A 438 10.28 -29.23 -4.32
CA THR A 438 10.23 -30.30 -3.33
C THR A 438 11.00 -29.94 -2.08
N VAL A 439 10.42 -30.21 -0.91
CA VAL A 439 11.09 -30.10 0.39
C VAL A 439 12.02 -31.30 0.59
N LYS A 440 13.28 -31.05 0.95
CA LYS A 440 14.29 -32.09 1.25
C LYS A 440 14.42 -32.29 2.76
N GLY A 441 14.47 -33.55 3.21
CA GLY A 441 14.68 -33.92 4.61
C GLY A 441 13.46 -33.64 5.51
N ASN A 442 13.71 -33.16 6.73
CA ASN A 442 12.63 -32.75 7.64
C ASN A 442 11.85 -31.61 7.01
N LYS A 443 10.54 -31.79 6.95
CA LYS A 443 9.64 -30.97 6.15
C LYS A 443 9.64 -29.51 6.57
N ASP A 444 9.56 -29.27 7.88
CA ASP A 444 9.34 -27.94 8.44
C ASP A 444 10.43 -27.65 9.48
N ASP A 445 11.05 -26.50 9.38
CA ASP A 445 11.99 -26.03 10.39
C ASP A 445 11.26 -25.30 11.51
N GLN A 446 10.22 -24.61 11.12
CA GLN A 446 9.41 -23.80 12.00
C GLN A 446 8.00 -23.62 11.42
N TRP A 447 6.99 -23.64 12.27
CA TRP A 447 5.66 -23.15 11.93
C TRP A 447 5.04 -22.45 13.13
N LEU A 448 4.29 -21.40 12.85
CA LEU A 448 3.61 -20.59 13.85
C LEU A 448 2.34 -20.00 13.24
N GLY A 449 1.40 -19.63 14.07
CA GLY A 449 0.17 -19.02 13.60
C GLY A 449 -0.78 -18.70 14.72
N GLY A 450 -1.92 -18.15 14.33
CA GLY A 450 -2.98 -17.80 15.26
C GLY A 450 -4.14 -17.10 14.60
N LYS A 451 -5.12 -16.78 15.42
CA LYS A 451 -6.40 -16.20 15.01
C LYS A 451 -6.75 -15.03 15.90
N ALA A 452 -7.51 -14.11 15.33
CA ALA A 452 -8.18 -13.05 16.07
C ALA A 452 -9.63 -12.94 15.60
N LYS A 453 -10.52 -12.53 16.50
CA LYS A 453 -11.88 -12.12 16.17
C LYS A 453 -12.23 -10.84 16.92
N SER A 454 -13.07 -10.03 16.33
CA SER A 454 -13.58 -8.83 16.94
C SER A 454 -15.06 -8.65 16.65
N TRP A 455 -15.79 -8.06 17.58
CA TRP A 455 -17.10 -7.49 17.31
C TRP A 455 -17.20 -6.13 17.96
N ALA A 456 -18.02 -5.29 17.38
CA ALA A 456 -18.20 -3.95 17.90
C ALA A 456 -19.59 -3.40 17.64
N LEU A 457 -19.98 -2.46 18.51
CA LEU A 457 -21.12 -1.58 18.33
C LEU A 457 -20.63 -0.15 18.27
N TYR A 458 -21.23 0.66 17.41
CA TYR A 458 -20.89 2.07 17.28
C TYR A 458 -22.12 2.94 17.04
N ILE A 459 -22.04 4.17 17.51
CA ILE A 459 -23.05 5.19 17.32
C ILE A 459 -22.37 6.53 17.03
N GLN A 460 -22.99 7.33 16.16
CA GLN A 460 -22.60 8.70 15.90
C GLN A 460 -23.84 9.56 15.67
N ASP A 461 -23.93 10.67 16.35
CA ASP A 461 -24.91 11.71 16.09
C ASP A 461 -24.24 12.91 15.42
N LYS A 462 -24.78 13.33 14.30
CA LYS A 462 -24.52 14.64 13.70
C LYS A 462 -25.65 15.57 14.13
N TRP A 463 -25.37 16.47 15.04
CA TRP A 463 -26.30 17.43 15.58
C TRP A 463 -26.10 18.81 14.94
N LYS A 464 -27.09 19.27 14.18
CA LYS A 464 -27.15 20.62 13.62
C LYS A 464 -27.66 21.59 14.68
N LEU A 465 -26.73 22.20 15.42
CA LEU A 465 -27.02 23.15 16.49
C LEU A 465 -27.62 24.47 15.97
N SER A 466 -27.21 24.88 14.77
CA SER A 466 -27.74 26.05 14.06
C SER A 466 -27.41 25.94 12.54
N SER A 467 -27.73 26.99 11.78
CA SER A 467 -27.33 27.09 10.37
C SER A 467 -25.79 27.14 10.17
N ARG A 468 -25.04 27.53 11.20
CA ARG A 468 -23.58 27.65 11.16
C ARG A 468 -22.84 26.58 11.95
N TRP A 469 -23.46 26.00 12.99
CA TRP A 469 -22.81 25.05 13.88
C TRP A 469 -23.34 23.63 13.67
N ALA A 470 -22.43 22.68 13.55
CA ALA A 470 -22.73 21.25 13.67
C ALA A 470 -21.74 20.57 14.61
N ALA A 471 -22.25 19.67 15.46
CA ALA A 471 -21.45 18.80 16.32
C ALA A 471 -21.55 17.36 15.81
N TYR A 472 -20.48 16.59 15.96
CA TYR A 472 -20.44 15.16 15.71
C TYR A 472 -19.99 14.48 17.00
N ILE A 473 -20.88 13.69 17.58
CA ILE A 473 -20.66 13.02 18.87
C ILE A 473 -20.81 11.53 18.61
N GLY A 474 -19.78 10.79 18.85
CA GLY A 474 -19.81 9.35 18.58
C GLY A 474 -18.89 8.55 19.47
N GLY A 475 -19.07 7.25 19.40
CA GLY A 475 -18.22 6.29 20.07
C GLY A 475 -18.43 4.88 19.55
N ARG A 476 -17.40 4.10 19.72
CA ARG A 476 -17.38 2.69 19.35
C ARG A 476 -16.83 1.88 20.50
N TYR A 477 -17.46 0.77 20.78
CA TYR A 477 -17.02 -0.22 21.74
C TYR A 477 -16.64 -1.49 20.97
N ASP A 478 -15.37 -1.89 21.08
CA ASP A 478 -14.81 -3.09 20.47
C ASP A 478 -14.48 -4.12 21.54
N TYR A 479 -14.85 -5.38 21.29
CA TYR A 479 -14.29 -6.57 21.92
C TYR A 479 -13.38 -7.27 20.95
N TYR A 480 -12.17 -7.60 21.39
CA TYR A 480 -11.17 -8.27 20.58
C TYR A 480 -10.60 -9.48 21.32
N GLU A 481 -10.55 -10.63 20.66
CA GLU A 481 -10.02 -11.89 21.21
C GLU A 481 -8.94 -12.45 20.31
N LYS A 482 -7.81 -12.75 20.90
CA LYS A 482 -6.66 -13.45 20.30
C LYS A 482 -6.72 -14.89 20.76
N TYR A 483 -6.72 -15.87 19.87
CA TYR A 483 -6.89 -17.27 20.23
C TYR A 483 -6.23 -18.23 19.25
N GLY A 484 -6.06 -19.49 19.69
CA GLY A 484 -5.50 -20.55 18.89
C GLY A 484 -4.08 -20.25 18.41
N GLY A 485 -3.30 -19.50 19.21
CA GLY A 485 -1.89 -19.26 18.97
C GLY A 485 -1.08 -20.55 19.14
N TYR A 486 -0.12 -20.76 18.26
CA TYR A 486 0.79 -21.89 18.32
C TYR A 486 2.15 -21.53 17.72
N ASN A 487 3.18 -22.22 18.19
CA ASN A 487 4.47 -22.23 17.52
C ASN A 487 5.16 -23.60 17.65
N TYR A 488 5.99 -23.88 16.70
CA TYR A 488 6.90 -25.00 16.66
C TYR A 488 8.24 -24.54 16.13
N TYR A 489 9.29 -25.00 16.74
CA TYR A 489 10.64 -24.82 16.25
C TYR A 489 11.37 -26.16 16.26
N ARG A 490 12.15 -26.41 15.23
CA ARG A 490 12.85 -27.69 15.02
C ARG A 490 13.54 -28.21 16.28
N GLY A 491 13.25 -29.45 16.62
CA GLY A 491 13.80 -30.14 17.81
C GLY A 491 13.16 -29.76 19.13
N LYS A 492 12.08 -28.96 19.13
CA LYS A 492 11.29 -28.62 20.34
C LYS A 492 9.87 -29.16 20.21
N ALA A 493 9.22 -29.39 21.34
CA ALA A 493 7.80 -29.70 21.33
C ALA A 493 6.97 -28.52 20.82
N PRO A 494 5.90 -28.76 20.06
CA PRO A 494 4.95 -27.69 19.70
C PRO A 494 4.36 -27.05 20.95
N THR A 495 4.33 -25.72 20.97
CA THR A 495 3.77 -24.92 22.06
C THR A 495 2.46 -24.30 21.63
N ARG A 496 1.42 -24.48 22.45
CA ARG A 496 0.18 -23.69 22.35
C ARG A 496 0.33 -22.45 23.21
N LEU A 497 -0.09 -21.32 22.67
CA LEU A 497 -0.02 -20.03 23.35
C LEU A 497 -1.41 -19.68 23.88
N GLU A 498 -1.44 -19.02 25.02
CA GLU A 498 -2.69 -18.65 25.69
C GLU A 498 -3.54 -17.69 24.84
N SER A 499 -4.84 -17.87 24.96
CA SER A 499 -5.82 -16.92 24.43
C SER A 499 -5.99 -15.75 25.37
N ASP A 500 -6.21 -14.56 24.82
CA ASP A 500 -6.41 -13.36 25.60
C ASP A 500 -7.40 -12.43 24.89
N SER A 501 -8.08 -11.55 25.67
CA SER A 501 -9.05 -10.62 25.14
C SER A 501 -8.93 -9.25 25.76
N TYR A 502 -9.41 -8.24 25.07
CA TYR A 502 -9.49 -6.89 25.60
C TYR A 502 -10.71 -6.15 25.04
N HIS A 503 -11.09 -5.11 25.76
CA HIS A 503 -12.14 -4.19 25.39
C HIS A 503 -11.53 -2.82 25.07
N GLN A 504 -12.05 -2.16 24.06
CA GLN A 504 -11.59 -0.83 23.69
C GLN A 504 -12.76 0.09 23.41
N PHE A 505 -12.77 1.25 24.06
CA PHE A 505 -13.71 2.31 23.76
C PHE A 505 -13.02 3.44 23.01
N SER A 506 -13.58 3.83 21.86
CA SER A 506 -13.06 4.85 20.95
C SER A 506 -14.08 5.98 20.81
N PRO A 507 -14.05 7.01 21.69
CA PRO A 507 -14.90 8.18 21.56
C PRO A 507 -14.40 9.11 20.45
N LYS A 508 -15.33 9.85 19.83
CA LYS A 508 -15.04 10.95 18.90
C LYS A 508 -15.99 12.11 19.17
N LEU A 509 -15.42 13.29 19.28
CA LEU A 509 -16.14 14.54 19.41
C LEU A 509 -15.56 15.52 18.41
N SER A 510 -16.41 16.08 17.57
CA SER A 510 -15.97 17.10 16.61
C SER A 510 -17.03 18.19 16.50
N ALA A 511 -16.59 19.40 16.22
CA ALA A 511 -17.45 20.54 15.93
C ALA A 511 -17.01 21.20 14.62
N SER A 512 -17.96 21.63 13.83
CA SER A 512 -17.71 22.44 12.64
C SER A 512 -18.49 23.75 12.72
N TYR A 513 -17.86 24.83 12.27
CA TYR A 513 -18.43 26.17 12.24
C TYR A 513 -18.28 26.77 10.85
N ALA A 514 -19.40 27.05 10.20
CA ALA A 514 -19.45 27.78 8.93
C ALA A 514 -19.26 29.30 9.19
N LEU A 515 -18.04 29.79 8.90
CA LEU A 515 -17.73 31.22 8.93
C LEU A 515 -18.59 31.98 7.91
N ASP A 516 -18.66 31.42 6.71
CA ASP A 516 -19.47 31.86 5.59
C ASP A 516 -19.85 30.64 4.70
N ASN A 517 -20.50 30.88 3.56
CA ASN A 517 -20.90 29.82 2.63
C ASN A 517 -19.73 29.06 1.98
N HIS A 518 -18.53 29.61 2.06
CA HIS A 518 -17.32 29.07 1.43
C HIS A 518 -16.32 28.52 2.43
N THR A 519 -16.39 28.90 3.71
CA THR A 519 -15.34 28.68 4.70
C THR A 519 -15.91 27.97 5.94
N ASN A 520 -15.34 26.80 6.27
CA ASN A 520 -15.62 26.04 7.48
C ASN A 520 -14.36 25.91 8.34
N LEU A 521 -14.52 26.16 9.62
CA LEU A 521 -13.58 25.77 10.67
C LEU A 521 -14.04 24.47 11.30
N TYR A 522 -13.11 23.64 11.76
CA TYR A 522 -13.45 22.47 12.56
C TYR A 522 -12.42 22.19 13.64
N LEU A 523 -12.90 21.60 14.73
CA LEU A 523 -12.09 21.01 15.79
C LEU A 523 -12.53 19.56 15.95
N SER A 524 -11.59 18.64 16.05
CA SER A 524 -11.86 17.21 16.25
C SER A 524 -10.98 16.66 17.36
N PHE A 525 -11.59 15.87 18.22
CA PHE A 525 -10.95 15.07 19.26
C PHE A 525 -11.40 13.62 19.13
N GLY A 526 -10.49 12.67 19.25
CA GLY A 526 -10.84 11.26 19.23
C GLY A 526 -9.78 10.38 19.86
N LYS A 527 -10.20 9.19 20.31
CA LYS A 527 -9.32 8.12 20.74
C LYS A 527 -9.39 6.98 19.73
N SER A 528 -8.24 6.50 19.30
CA SER A 528 -8.09 5.41 18.34
C SER A 528 -7.21 4.33 18.92
N PHE A 529 -7.21 3.13 18.32
CA PHE A 529 -6.36 2.05 18.76
C PHE A 529 -5.84 1.20 17.59
N ALA A 530 -4.69 0.54 17.81
CA ALA A 530 -4.16 -0.47 16.92
C ALA A 530 -4.00 -1.79 17.68
N PRO A 531 -4.67 -2.88 17.26
CA PRO A 531 -4.46 -4.19 17.84
C PRO A 531 -3.02 -4.66 17.60
N PRO A 532 -2.42 -5.45 18.52
CA PRO A 532 -1.16 -6.12 18.26
C PRO A 532 -1.25 -6.97 16.98
N LEU A 533 -0.19 -6.99 16.19
CA LEU A 533 -0.11 -7.86 15.02
C LEU A 533 0.00 -9.31 15.47
N LEU A 534 -0.69 -10.22 14.77
CA LEU A 534 -0.60 -11.66 15.08
C LEU A 534 0.85 -12.15 15.04
N TYR A 535 1.65 -11.60 14.14
CA TYR A 535 3.09 -11.83 14.08
C TYR A 535 3.84 -11.41 15.35
N GLN A 536 3.50 -10.29 15.97
CA GLN A 536 4.13 -9.80 17.20
C GLN A 536 3.77 -10.69 18.41
N LEU A 537 2.55 -11.21 18.43
CA LEU A 537 2.07 -12.08 19.51
C LEU A 537 2.74 -13.45 19.55
N TYR A 538 2.97 -14.05 18.37
CA TYR A 538 3.24 -15.47 18.26
C TYR A 538 4.62 -15.82 17.73
N ARG A 539 5.43 -14.82 17.35
CA ARG A 539 6.75 -15.04 16.78
C ARG A 539 7.70 -15.72 17.76
N TYR A 540 8.16 -16.91 17.37
CA TYR A 540 9.35 -17.55 17.90
C TYR A 540 10.35 -17.76 16.75
N ALA A 541 11.63 -17.46 16.94
CA ALA A 541 12.66 -17.72 15.94
C ALA A 541 14.04 -17.80 16.59
N GLU A 542 14.90 -18.66 16.06
CA GLU A 542 16.33 -18.72 16.40
C GLU A 542 17.16 -18.47 15.13
N PRO A 543 17.50 -17.18 14.84
CA PRO A 543 18.31 -16.86 13.69
C PRO A 543 19.71 -17.46 13.75
N SER A 544 20.36 -17.64 12.59
CA SER A 544 21.68 -18.30 12.46
C SER A 544 22.80 -17.59 13.24
N TYR A 545 22.65 -16.31 13.56
CA TYR A 545 23.60 -15.56 14.41
C TYR A 545 23.50 -15.88 15.91
N GLY A 546 22.62 -16.82 16.30
CA GLY A 546 22.49 -17.33 17.67
C GLY A 546 21.59 -16.53 18.59
N GLY A 547 20.91 -15.49 18.10
CA GLY A 547 19.86 -14.79 18.85
C GLY A 547 18.56 -15.59 18.96
N ARG A 548 17.59 -15.07 19.72
CA ARG A 548 16.28 -15.69 19.89
C ARG A 548 15.17 -14.64 19.95
N TYR A 549 14.03 -14.92 19.33
CA TYR A 549 12.79 -14.16 19.47
C TYR A 549 11.80 -14.98 20.28
N GLU A 550 11.21 -14.37 21.29
CA GLU A 550 10.19 -15.00 22.16
C GLU A 550 8.80 -14.41 21.86
N PRO A 551 7.75 -15.23 21.84
CA PRO A 551 6.38 -14.75 21.68
C PRO A 551 5.92 -13.98 22.92
N ASN A 552 4.98 -13.05 22.71
CA ASN A 552 4.30 -12.35 23.80
C ASN A 552 2.79 -12.25 23.52
N PRO A 553 2.00 -13.28 23.86
CA PRO A 553 0.55 -13.24 23.68
C PRO A 553 -0.18 -12.22 24.57
N SER A 554 0.47 -11.68 25.60
CA SER A 554 -0.11 -10.70 26.53
C SER A 554 -0.03 -9.25 26.06
N LEU A 555 0.43 -8.99 24.84
CA LEU A 555 0.46 -7.63 24.28
C LEU A 555 -0.93 -7.00 24.29
N LYS A 556 -0.99 -5.73 24.73
CA LYS A 556 -2.17 -4.87 24.70
C LYS A 556 -2.21 -4.03 23.42
N PRO A 557 -3.38 -3.51 23.02
CA PRO A 557 -3.44 -2.59 21.91
C PRO A 557 -2.71 -1.26 22.22
N GLU A 558 -2.09 -0.69 21.19
CA GLU A 558 -1.67 0.71 21.24
C GLU A 558 -2.88 1.60 21.23
N THR A 559 -2.90 2.65 22.04
CA THR A 559 -4.01 3.61 22.09
C THR A 559 -3.52 5.02 21.79
N THR A 560 -4.19 5.71 20.88
CA THR A 560 -3.80 7.03 20.40
C THR A 560 -4.90 8.04 20.67
N THR A 561 -4.56 9.15 21.31
CA THR A 561 -5.41 10.32 21.41
C THR A 561 -5.03 11.31 20.34
N ASN A 562 -6.00 11.74 19.54
CA ASN A 562 -5.84 12.65 18.41
C ASN A 562 -6.57 13.96 18.66
N TRP A 563 -5.92 15.07 18.30
CA TRP A 563 -6.49 16.42 18.25
C TRP A 563 -6.22 17.00 16.87
N GLU A 564 -7.20 17.64 16.29
CA GLU A 564 -7.11 18.26 14.97
C GLU A 564 -7.91 19.55 14.93
N LEU A 565 -7.30 20.62 14.43
CA LEU A 565 -7.92 21.90 14.15
C LEU A 565 -7.68 22.24 12.69
N GLY A 566 -8.75 22.52 11.94
CA GLY A 566 -8.61 22.79 10.52
C GLY A 566 -9.54 23.89 10.02
N ILE A 567 -9.14 24.45 8.88
CA ILE A 567 -9.92 25.39 8.08
C ILE A 567 -10.01 24.90 6.65
N LYS A 568 -11.20 24.97 6.07
CA LYS A 568 -11.45 24.62 4.67
C LYS A 568 -12.20 25.72 3.98
N LYS A 569 -11.69 26.15 2.82
CA LYS A 569 -12.30 27.19 2.01
C LYS A 569 -12.45 26.71 0.56
N ASP A 570 -13.66 26.81 0.02
CA ASP A 570 -13.99 26.48 -1.36
C ASP A 570 -14.65 27.67 -2.04
N MET A 571 -13.92 28.36 -2.91
CA MET A 571 -14.36 29.51 -3.68
C MET A 571 -14.61 29.14 -5.16
N GLY A 572 -14.91 27.87 -5.44
CA GLY A 572 -15.11 27.35 -6.79
C GLY A 572 -13.79 27.19 -7.56
N LYS A 573 -13.14 28.27 -7.95
CA LYS A 573 -11.82 28.20 -8.63
C LYS A 573 -10.66 27.93 -7.69
N THR A 574 -10.79 28.26 -6.42
CA THR A 574 -9.74 28.11 -5.41
C THR A 574 -10.26 27.26 -4.25
N LYS A 575 -9.53 26.22 -3.92
CA LYS A 575 -9.77 25.40 -2.71
C LYS A 575 -8.53 25.46 -1.84
N ILE A 576 -8.73 25.70 -0.56
CA ILE A 576 -7.68 25.75 0.46
C ILE A 576 -8.11 24.89 1.63
N SER A 577 -7.23 24.05 2.12
CA SER A 577 -7.34 23.45 3.46
C SER A 577 -6.05 23.63 4.23
N ALA A 578 -6.16 23.93 5.51
CA ALA A 578 -5.04 23.95 6.43
C ALA A 578 -5.44 23.25 7.72
N ASP A 579 -4.56 22.41 8.23
CA ASP A 579 -4.81 21.54 9.38
C ASP A 579 -3.63 21.55 10.32
N LEU A 580 -3.90 21.63 11.62
CA LEU A 580 -2.95 21.40 12.70
C LEU A 580 -3.36 20.11 13.39
N PHE A 581 -2.41 19.22 13.62
CA PHE A 581 -2.68 17.94 14.28
C PHE A 581 -1.68 17.63 15.40
N TYR A 582 -2.19 16.92 16.40
CA TYR A 582 -1.40 16.34 17.48
C TYR A 582 -1.94 14.95 17.81
N ALA A 583 -1.06 13.96 17.88
CA ALA A 583 -1.38 12.59 18.25
C ALA A 583 -0.41 12.08 19.33
N ARG A 584 -0.97 11.42 20.35
CA ARG A 584 -0.22 10.80 21.44
C ARG A 584 -0.61 9.34 21.56
N THR A 585 0.33 8.42 21.28
CA THR A 585 0.15 6.98 21.39
C THR A 585 0.76 6.48 22.68
N LYS A 586 -0.02 5.77 23.48
CA LYS A 586 0.38 5.04 24.68
C LYS A 586 0.45 3.54 24.36
N ASP A 587 1.15 2.80 25.22
CA ASP A 587 1.33 1.35 25.05
C ASP A 587 1.96 0.99 23.70
N TYR A 588 2.85 1.84 23.18
CA TYR A 588 3.55 1.64 21.92
C TYR A 588 4.30 0.31 21.92
N ILE A 589 4.09 -0.53 20.90
CA ILE A 589 4.68 -1.86 20.81
C ILE A 589 6.00 -1.78 20.06
N ASP A 590 7.10 -2.09 20.76
CA ASP A 590 8.43 -2.20 20.14
C ASP A 590 9.11 -3.52 20.49
N LEU A 591 10.18 -3.84 19.75
CA LEU A 591 11.00 -5.04 19.92
C LEU A 591 12.13 -4.75 20.89
N VAL A 592 12.12 -5.37 22.05
CA VAL A 592 13.09 -5.12 23.13
C VAL A 592 13.97 -6.35 23.43
N THR A 593 15.19 -6.11 23.90
CA THR A 593 16.08 -7.15 24.39
C THR A 593 15.73 -7.49 25.83
N ILE A 594 15.39 -8.74 26.10
CA ILE A 594 15.00 -9.25 27.43
C ILE A 594 16.10 -10.10 28.08
N GLY A 595 17.19 -10.36 27.40
CA GLY A 595 18.28 -11.18 27.92
C GLY A 595 19.29 -11.55 26.84
N LYS A 596 20.19 -12.44 27.20
CA LYS A 596 21.23 -12.98 26.31
C LYS A 596 21.14 -14.51 26.28
N THR A 597 21.42 -15.10 25.15
CA THR A 597 21.63 -16.55 25.01
C THR A 597 22.99 -16.95 25.65
N ALA A 598 23.20 -18.24 25.86
CA ALA A 598 24.50 -18.76 26.34
C ALA A 598 25.70 -18.37 25.45
N LYS A 599 25.45 -18.02 24.19
CA LYS A 599 26.45 -17.52 23.23
C LYS A 599 26.58 -15.99 23.23
N GLY A 600 25.92 -15.28 24.17
CA GLY A 600 25.99 -13.82 24.31
C GLY A 600 25.12 -13.05 23.30
N ALA A 601 24.35 -13.72 22.43
CA ALA A 601 23.46 -13.07 21.48
C ALA A 601 22.11 -12.66 22.12
N ASP A 602 21.43 -11.66 21.54
CA ASP A 602 20.21 -11.10 22.11
C ASP A 602 19.04 -12.07 22.10
N ILE A 603 18.29 -12.11 23.22
CA ILE A 603 16.93 -12.63 23.30
C ILE A 603 15.97 -11.45 23.25
N LYS A 604 15.09 -11.43 22.29
CA LYS A 604 14.17 -10.30 22.02
C LYS A 604 12.71 -10.73 22.07
N THR A 605 11.85 -9.81 22.51
CA THR A 605 10.39 -9.96 22.45
C THR A 605 9.74 -8.62 22.18
N TYR A 606 8.50 -8.64 21.71
CA TYR A 606 7.69 -7.43 21.60
C TYR A 606 7.07 -7.10 22.96
N LYS A 607 7.09 -5.81 23.33
CA LYS A 607 6.45 -5.31 24.56
C LYS A 607 5.75 -3.98 24.31
N ASN A 608 4.78 -3.66 25.16
CA ASN A 608 4.19 -2.32 25.25
C ASN A 608 5.13 -1.46 26.09
N VAL A 609 6.05 -0.76 25.48
CA VAL A 609 7.22 -0.18 26.18
C VAL A 609 7.27 1.33 26.21
N GLY A 610 6.36 2.02 25.57
CA GLY A 610 6.60 3.44 25.51
C GLY A 610 5.42 4.29 25.10
N GLU A 611 5.78 5.47 24.70
CA GLU A 611 4.90 6.50 24.21
C GLU A 611 5.44 7.05 22.90
N ALA A 612 4.54 7.30 21.95
CA ALA A 612 4.89 8.00 20.72
C ALA A 612 4.05 9.27 20.61
N ARG A 613 4.65 10.34 20.08
CA ARG A 613 3.97 11.62 19.81
C ARG A 613 4.27 12.05 18.38
N THR A 614 3.24 12.47 17.69
CA THR A 614 3.34 13.07 16.36
C THR A 614 2.52 14.34 16.33
N HIS A 615 3.06 15.40 15.74
CA HIS A 615 2.35 16.65 15.53
C HIS A 615 2.84 17.35 14.28
N GLY A 616 2.03 18.22 13.74
CA GLY A 616 2.39 18.93 12.53
C GLY A 616 1.31 19.85 12.01
N ALA A 617 1.60 20.38 10.82
CA ALA A 617 0.71 21.23 10.05
C ALA A 617 0.69 20.77 8.59
N GLU A 618 -0.48 20.84 7.98
CA GLU A 618 -0.71 20.54 6.58
C GLU A 618 -1.37 21.74 5.89
N LEU A 619 -1.00 21.98 4.65
CA LEU A 619 -1.60 22.99 3.78
C LEU A 619 -1.81 22.39 2.40
N SER A 620 -3.02 22.49 1.88
CA SER A 620 -3.35 22.13 0.49
C SER A 620 -4.03 23.30 -0.20
N VAL A 621 -3.54 23.65 -1.37
CA VAL A 621 -4.09 24.70 -2.22
C VAL A 621 -4.26 24.17 -3.63
N THR A 622 -5.44 24.35 -4.19
CA THR A 622 -5.70 24.13 -5.63
C THR A 622 -6.32 25.39 -6.21
N HIS A 623 -5.79 25.87 -7.33
CA HIS A 623 -6.32 27.06 -8.00
C HIS A 623 -6.44 26.85 -9.51
N LYS A 624 -7.58 27.23 -10.07
CA LYS A 624 -7.84 27.27 -11.53
C LYS A 624 -7.75 28.71 -11.99
N PHE A 625 -6.65 29.10 -12.61
CA PHE A 625 -6.48 30.45 -13.18
C PHE A 625 -7.47 30.70 -14.33
N SER A 626 -7.63 29.66 -15.17
CA SER A 626 -8.53 29.70 -16.34
C SER A 626 -9.06 28.28 -16.63
N SER A 627 -9.76 28.10 -17.73
CA SER A 627 -10.10 26.78 -18.27
C SER A 627 -8.85 26.01 -18.74
N LEU A 628 -7.75 26.71 -19.04
CA LEU A 628 -6.51 26.10 -19.55
C LEU A 628 -5.52 25.76 -18.46
N TRP A 629 -5.43 26.57 -17.40
CA TRP A 629 -4.37 26.46 -16.39
C TRP A 629 -4.92 26.21 -15.00
N SER A 630 -4.35 25.23 -14.35
CA SER A 630 -4.56 24.98 -12.92
C SER A 630 -3.25 24.62 -12.23
N VAL A 631 -3.19 24.91 -10.93
CA VAL A 631 -2.05 24.58 -10.05
C VAL A 631 -2.55 23.92 -8.78
N TYR A 632 -1.69 23.11 -8.20
CA TYR A 632 -1.86 22.64 -6.82
C TYR A 632 -0.55 22.73 -6.06
N ALA A 633 -0.65 22.88 -4.73
CA ALA A 633 0.48 22.79 -3.82
C ALA A 633 0.03 22.16 -2.51
N ASN A 634 0.74 21.13 -2.08
CA ASN A 634 0.54 20.41 -0.84
C ASN A 634 1.81 20.49 -0.01
N TYR A 635 1.70 20.95 1.22
CA TYR A 635 2.81 21.03 2.14
C TYR A 635 2.47 20.36 3.46
N THR A 636 3.40 19.58 3.99
CA THR A 636 3.32 18.97 5.31
C THR A 636 4.58 19.26 6.08
N TRP A 637 4.41 19.83 7.26
CA TRP A 637 5.42 19.88 8.31
C TRP A 637 5.01 18.92 9.41
N GLN A 638 5.92 18.03 9.84
CA GLN A 638 5.61 17.06 10.88
C GLN A 638 6.83 16.67 11.71
N LEU A 639 6.59 16.38 12.98
CA LEU A 639 7.59 15.86 13.92
C LEU A 639 7.00 14.66 14.65
N GLY A 640 7.79 13.59 14.75
CA GLY A 640 7.44 12.40 15.51
C GLY A 640 8.57 12.03 16.47
N LYS A 641 8.22 11.61 17.69
CA LYS A 641 9.16 11.13 18.70
C LYS A 641 8.61 9.90 19.41
N VAL A 642 9.52 8.99 19.75
CA VAL A 642 9.23 7.79 20.54
C VAL A 642 10.03 7.83 21.83
N ALA A 643 9.36 7.57 22.96
CA ALA A 643 9.99 7.20 24.21
C ALA A 643 9.90 5.67 24.36
N ASP A 644 11.03 5.05 24.59
CA ASP A 644 11.16 3.62 24.84
C ASP A 644 12.22 3.40 25.91
N ALA A 645 11.76 3.20 27.13
CA ALA A 645 12.61 3.08 28.30
C ALA A 645 13.47 1.81 28.26
N ASP A 646 12.96 0.72 27.69
CA ASP A 646 13.66 -0.57 27.61
C ASP A 646 14.83 -0.53 26.62
N ASN A 647 14.75 0.36 25.60
CA ASN A 647 15.83 0.63 24.65
C ASN A 647 16.63 1.92 24.99
N GLY A 648 16.40 2.54 26.15
CA GLY A 648 17.12 3.72 26.62
C GLY A 648 16.72 5.03 25.93
N TYR A 649 15.57 5.08 25.26
CA TYR A 649 15.07 6.26 24.56
C TYR A 649 14.04 7.02 25.40
N ALA A 650 14.50 7.89 26.29
CA ALA A 650 13.62 8.80 27.04
C ALA A 650 13.12 9.94 26.13
N MET A 651 12.05 9.77 25.37
CA MET A 651 11.46 10.78 24.45
C MET A 651 12.43 11.39 23.43
N GLY A 652 13.45 10.62 22.99
CA GLY A 652 14.55 11.15 22.17
C GLY A 652 14.68 10.55 20.78
N ARG A 653 14.08 9.41 20.50
CA ARG A 653 14.15 8.79 19.17
C ARG A 653 13.16 9.50 18.26
N ASP A 654 13.66 10.14 17.20
CA ASP A 654 12.83 10.66 16.12
C ASP A 654 12.17 9.49 15.39
N TYR A 655 10.89 9.65 15.02
CA TYR A 655 10.28 8.78 14.03
C TYR A 655 11.01 8.93 12.70
N GLU A 656 11.11 7.84 11.95
CA GLU A 656 11.75 7.76 10.63
C GLU A 656 10.90 8.45 9.54
N ILE A 657 10.45 9.68 9.81
CA ILE A 657 9.57 10.43 8.93
C ILE A 657 10.23 11.72 8.44
N PRO A 658 10.01 12.08 7.17
CA PRO A 658 10.45 13.38 6.67
C PRO A 658 9.75 14.50 7.43
N ARG A 659 10.52 15.52 7.89
CA ARG A 659 9.94 16.68 8.57
C ARG A 659 9.16 17.58 7.63
N HIS A 660 9.60 17.68 6.40
CA HIS A 660 8.96 18.50 5.37
C HIS A 660 8.71 17.65 4.13
N LEU A 661 7.46 17.68 3.69
CA LEU A 661 7.01 17.14 2.42
C LEU A 661 6.38 18.27 1.63
N PHE A 662 6.76 18.41 0.38
CA PHE A 662 6.15 19.41 -0.51
C PHE A 662 5.88 18.75 -1.86
N HIS A 663 4.63 18.81 -2.30
CA HIS A 663 4.20 18.36 -3.63
C HIS A 663 3.52 19.55 -4.32
N SER A 664 3.89 19.83 -5.53
CA SER A 664 3.21 20.86 -6.33
C SER A 664 3.17 20.47 -7.79
N GLY A 665 2.21 21.03 -8.50
CA GLY A 665 2.12 20.81 -9.93
C GLY A 665 1.31 21.86 -10.65
N VAL A 666 1.58 21.92 -11.95
CA VAL A 666 0.90 22.78 -12.93
C VAL A 666 0.30 21.88 -13.99
N THR A 667 -0.98 22.09 -14.27
CA THR A 667 -1.67 21.42 -15.38
C THR A 667 -2.06 22.46 -16.43
N TYR A 668 -1.67 22.22 -17.68
CA TYR A 668 -2.15 22.92 -18.86
C TYR A 668 -3.04 21.98 -19.68
N THR A 669 -4.26 22.42 -19.96
CA THR A 669 -5.22 21.64 -20.75
C THR A 669 -5.77 22.53 -21.88
N ASN A 670 -5.33 22.26 -23.11
CA ASN A 670 -5.82 22.89 -24.31
C ASN A 670 -5.93 21.85 -25.41
N HIS A 671 -7.17 21.41 -25.66
CA HIS A 671 -7.44 20.34 -26.61
C HIS A 671 -6.68 20.56 -27.94
N PRO A 672 -5.93 19.54 -28.44
CA PRO A 672 -5.92 18.14 -27.99
C PRO A 672 -4.89 17.83 -26.87
N TRP A 673 -4.21 18.80 -26.29
CA TRP A 673 -3.12 18.61 -25.34
C TRP A 673 -3.55 18.74 -23.89
N THR A 674 -3.00 17.87 -23.05
CA THR A 674 -2.94 18.02 -21.59
C THR A 674 -1.51 17.78 -21.14
N VAL A 675 -0.92 18.77 -20.45
CA VAL A 675 0.45 18.68 -19.92
C VAL A 675 0.41 18.91 -18.42
N ASN A 676 1.04 18.03 -17.66
CA ASN A 676 1.25 18.15 -16.22
C ASN A 676 2.76 18.21 -15.95
N VAL A 677 3.16 19.12 -15.09
CA VAL A 677 4.50 19.16 -14.51
C VAL A 677 4.34 19.12 -13.00
N ASP A 678 4.88 18.09 -12.37
CA ASP A 678 4.74 17.82 -10.94
C ASP A 678 6.10 17.77 -10.27
N SER A 679 6.20 18.34 -9.07
CA SER A 679 7.40 18.32 -8.26
C SER A 679 7.15 17.70 -6.90
N MET A 680 8.13 17.00 -6.36
CA MET A 680 8.12 16.42 -5.02
C MET A 680 9.44 16.74 -4.32
N PHE A 681 9.34 17.29 -3.11
CA PHE A 681 10.46 17.50 -2.20
C PHE A 681 10.23 16.70 -0.93
N VAL A 682 11.24 15.95 -0.52
CA VAL A 682 11.29 15.19 0.74
C VAL A 682 12.52 15.65 1.51
N SER A 683 12.32 16.15 2.73
CA SER A 683 13.44 16.63 3.56
C SER A 683 14.32 15.48 4.06
N ALA A 684 15.54 15.81 4.42
CA ALA A 684 16.43 14.92 5.14
C ALA A 684 15.75 14.36 6.41
N ARG A 685 16.08 13.13 6.76
CA ARG A 685 15.55 12.45 7.94
C ARG A 685 16.59 11.56 8.59
N ASN A 686 16.45 11.39 9.91
CA ASN A 686 17.29 10.49 10.67
C ASN A 686 16.62 9.12 10.75
N GLU A 687 17.38 8.07 10.52
CA GLU A 687 16.96 6.69 10.75
C GLU A 687 17.79 6.05 11.87
N PRO A 688 17.19 5.26 12.76
CA PRO A 688 17.94 4.58 13.80
C PRO A 688 18.85 3.52 13.17
N GLY A 689 20.16 3.65 13.40
CA GLY A 689 21.12 2.61 13.04
C GLY A 689 20.91 1.37 13.93
N TRP A 690 20.62 0.23 13.34
CA TRP A 690 20.21 -0.98 14.06
C TRP A 690 21.25 -1.52 15.06
N LYS A 691 22.55 -1.34 14.81
CA LYS A 691 23.62 -1.92 15.63
C LYS A 691 24.25 -0.99 16.68
N SER A 692 23.98 0.29 16.63
CA SER A 692 24.77 1.24 17.41
C SER A 692 23.97 2.28 18.19
N GLY A 693 22.65 2.29 18.08
CA GLY A 693 21.82 3.39 18.63
C GLY A 693 22.14 4.76 18.03
N LYS A 694 22.99 4.82 17.00
CA LYS A 694 23.35 6.04 16.29
C LYS A 694 22.44 6.19 15.09
N PHE A 695 21.87 7.38 14.96
CA PHE A 695 21.04 7.73 13.81
C PHE A 695 21.91 7.90 12.57
N LYS A 696 21.49 7.34 11.44
CA LYS A 696 22.02 7.69 10.12
C LYS A 696 21.12 8.74 9.49
N SER A 697 21.73 9.76 8.91
CA SER A 697 20.99 10.78 8.14
C SER A 697 20.75 10.28 6.72
N ARG A 698 19.56 10.56 6.19
CA ARG A 698 19.25 10.45 4.77
C ARG A 698 19.09 11.84 4.20
N ASP A 699 19.67 12.05 3.04
CA ASP A 699 19.65 13.34 2.38
C ASP A 699 18.24 13.69 1.88
N ALA A 700 18.00 14.98 1.79
CA ALA A 700 16.83 15.51 1.12
C ALA A 700 16.94 15.28 -0.39
N TYR A 701 15.80 15.06 -1.03
CA TYR A 701 15.74 14.96 -2.47
C TYR A 701 14.58 15.76 -3.08
N PHE A 702 14.77 16.16 -4.31
CA PHE A 702 13.77 16.84 -5.13
C PHE A 702 13.62 16.10 -6.45
N LEU A 703 12.39 15.73 -6.79
CA LEU A 703 12.04 15.07 -8.05
C LEU A 703 11.13 16.00 -8.87
N LEU A 704 11.34 15.99 -10.17
CA LEU A 704 10.51 16.70 -11.15
C LEU A 704 10.02 15.70 -12.18
N ASN A 705 8.72 15.71 -12.47
CA ASN A 705 8.06 14.78 -13.39
C ASN A 705 7.26 15.60 -14.43
N MET A 706 7.04 15.02 -15.60
CA MET A 706 6.19 15.58 -16.64
C MET A 706 5.36 14.47 -17.31
N ASP A 707 4.09 14.75 -17.48
CA ASP A 707 3.15 13.92 -18.23
C ASP A 707 2.51 14.76 -19.33
N THR A 708 2.51 14.23 -20.54
CA THR A 708 1.91 14.88 -21.71
C THR A 708 0.97 13.92 -22.40
N ALA A 709 -0.29 14.26 -22.47
CA ALA A 709 -1.31 13.50 -23.18
C ALA A 709 -1.78 14.26 -24.41
N TYR A 710 -1.95 13.55 -25.52
CA TYR A 710 -2.48 14.03 -26.79
C TYR A 710 -3.73 13.24 -27.17
N ALA A 711 -4.86 13.91 -27.27
CA ALA A 711 -6.11 13.32 -27.75
C ALA A 711 -6.09 13.25 -29.27
N VAL A 712 -5.76 12.07 -29.83
CA VAL A 712 -5.76 11.82 -31.28
C VAL A 712 -7.17 12.01 -31.87
N ASN A 713 -8.16 11.53 -31.14
CA ASN A 713 -9.58 11.72 -31.42
C ASN A 713 -10.39 11.49 -30.12
N LYS A 714 -11.72 11.50 -30.20
CA LYS A 714 -12.62 11.32 -29.05
C LYS A 714 -12.42 9.99 -28.28
N ASN A 715 -11.87 8.97 -28.94
CA ASN A 715 -11.73 7.63 -28.40
C ASN A 715 -10.28 7.26 -28.06
N LEU A 716 -9.31 7.82 -28.81
CA LEU A 716 -7.89 7.47 -28.70
C LEU A 716 -7.08 8.63 -28.15
N SER A 717 -6.29 8.37 -27.12
CA SER A 717 -5.27 9.26 -26.60
C SER A 717 -3.92 8.56 -26.50
N VAL A 718 -2.84 9.31 -26.69
CA VAL A 718 -1.45 8.88 -26.48
C VAL A 718 -0.86 9.72 -25.37
N GLN A 719 -0.13 9.10 -24.45
CA GLN A 719 0.48 9.80 -23.33
C GLN A 719 1.96 9.43 -23.22
N PHE A 720 2.80 10.46 -23.03
CA PHE A 720 4.22 10.34 -22.77
C PHE A 720 4.54 10.92 -21.42
N SER A 721 5.26 10.17 -20.59
CA SER A 721 5.63 10.54 -19.22
C SER A 721 7.12 10.43 -19.00
N ILE A 722 7.68 11.40 -18.28
CA ILE A 722 9.07 11.40 -17.81
C ILE A 722 9.02 11.56 -16.30
N TYR A 723 9.55 10.58 -15.58
CA TYR A 723 9.70 10.66 -14.12
C TYR A 723 11.17 10.94 -13.78
N ASN A 724 11.38 11.73 -12.70
CA ASN A 724 12.70 12.14 -12.25
C ASN A 724 13.52 12.79 -13.40
N ILE A 725 12.99 13.86 -14.02
CA ILE A 725 13.61 14.54 -15.15
C ILE A 725 15.05 14.94 -14.87
N LEU A 726 15.34 15.32 -13.63
CA LEU A 726 16.65 15.78 -13.19
C LEU A 726 17.65 14.64 -12.97
N ASP A 727 17.23 13.39 -13.14
CA ASP A 727 18.02 12.18 -12.91
C ASP A 727 18.68 12.13 -11.53
N ARG A 728 17.93 12.60 -10.52
CA ARG A 728 18.42 12.67 -9.14
C ARG A 728 18.62 11.28 -8.58
N GLU A 729 19.81 10.95 -8.11
CA GLU A 729 20.06 9.79 -7.26
C GLU A 729 19.58 10.09 -5.84
N TYR A 730 18.84 9.15 -5.25
CA TYR A 730 18.32 9.27 -3.89
C TYR A 730 18.07 7.90 -3.27
N TYR A 731 18.07 7.89 -1.93
CA TYR A 731 17.86 6.68 -1.13
C TYR A 731 16.69 6.94 -0.19
N ASP A 732 15.64 6.12 -0.28
CA ASP A 732 14.41 6.39 0.43
C ASP A 732 14.21 5.50 1.66
N GLN A 733 14.77 4.31 1.67
CA GLN A 733 14.69 3.38 2.78
C GLN A 733 16.03 2.68 3.03
N GLU A 734 16.35 2.43 4.30
CA GLU A 734 17.41 1.53 4.71
C GLU A 734 16.82 0.25 5.32
N SER A 735 17.32 -0.90 4.93
CA SER A 735 17.03 -2.15 5.62
C SER A 735 18.19 -2.52 6.49
N ALA A 736 17.99 -2.47 7.80
CA ALA A 736 18.87 -3.03 8.82
C ALA A 736 20.37 -3.06 8.45
N SER A 737 21.09 -2.09 8.91
CA SER A 737 22.54 -1.99 9.12
C SER A 737 23.51 -1.88 7.95
N ASP A 738 23.25 -2.39 6.76
CA ASP A 738 24.28 -2.38 5.68
C ASP A 738 23.64 -2.38 4.28
N LYS A 739 22.43 -1.81 4.12
CA LYS A 739 21.65 -1.96 2.91
C LYS A 739 20.81 -0.74 2.61
N TYR A 740 20.93 -0.23 1.40
CA TYR A 740 20.28 0.98 0.94
C TYR A 740 19.30 0.64 -0.18
N TYR A 741 18.12 1.24 -0.16
CA TYR A 741 17.18 1.18 -1.26
C TYR A 741 17.29 2.46 -2.09
N ALA A 742 17.93 2.33 -3.25
CA ALA A 742 18.02 3.42 -4.22
C ALA A 742 16.69 3.59 -4.94
N GLY A 743 16.28 4.84 -5.10
CA GLY A 743 15.18 5.21 -5.98
C GLY A 743 15.53 4.94 -7.43
N ASP A 744 14.50 4.94 -8.29
CA ASP A 744 14.70 4.83 -9.73
C ASP A 744 15.27 6.13 -10.28
N GLY A 745 16.20 6.06 -11.21
CA GLY A 745 16.69 7.19 -11.97
C GLY A 745 15.63 7.77 -12.90
N ARG A 746 16.03 8.55 -13.91
CA ARG A 746 15.12 9.06 -14.91
C ARG A 746 14.49 7.93 -15.72
N THR A 747 13.15 7.93 -15.78
CA THR A 747 12.38 6.92 -16.52
C THR A 747 11.38 7.55 -17.48
N PHE A 748 11.06 6.79 -18.53
CA PHE A 748 10.15 7.20 -19.59
C PHE A 748 9.05 6.16 -19.75
N THR A 749 7.83 6.62 -20.05
CA THR A 749 6.70 5.74 -20.39
C THR A 749 5.93 6.35 -21.55
N LEU A 750 5.62 5.52 -22.55
CA LEU A 750 4.68 5.84 -23.62
C LEU A 750 3.48 4.92 -23.48
N SER A 751 2.27 5.47 -23.51
CA SER A 751 1.04 4.68 -23.44
C SER A 751 0.01 5.18 -24.47
N ALA A 752 -0.86 4.26 -24.88
CA ALA A 752 -1.99 4.54 -25.74
C ALA A 752 -3.26 3.99 -25.07
N ARG A 753 -4.29 4.83 -25.02
CA ARG A 753 -5.59 4.50 -24.43
C ARG A 753 -6.69 4.67 -25.47
N TYR A 754 -7.45 3.59 -25.70
CA TYR A 754 -8.66 3.59 -26.50
C TYR A 754 -9.87 3.38 -25.59
N SER A 755 -10.86 4.26 -25.68
CA SER A 755 -12.12 4.20 -24.91
C SER A 755 -13.32 4.18 -25.86
N PHE A 756 -14.35 3.40 -25.57
CA PHE A 756 -15.53 3.25 -26.39
C PHE A 756 -16.81 3.17 -25.54
#